data_51e79536847072b06d9b67189024b277
#
_entry.id   51e79536847072b06d9b67189024b277
#
_cell.length_a   1.000
_cell.length_b   1.000
_cell.length_c   1.000
_cell.angle_alpha   90.00
_cell.angle_beta   90.00
_cell.angle_gamma   90.00
#
_symmetry.space_group_name_H-M   'P 1'
#
loop_
_entity.id
_entity.type
_entity.pdbx_description
1 polymer ?
#
loop_
_entity_poly.entity_id
_entity_poly.type
_entity_poly.pdbx_seq_one_letter_code
_entity_poly.pdbx_strand_id
1 'polypeptide(L)'
;MSTWIVSLFAGACGLVALALPARVEARAAELRVARVETPVAILEDVEVRLAWSPGASSGRLRVRARTARAPDLGYRFSGLDWTCPLRRDGDAWSCAGDVSAAGAGTARLSLALDTASTQAELVRGQARVALDRDAASPDLTRIDLTRVPVQWAQALASQAWPDGRFGGGRMTGQVLVDGAGDRPLQVDARLEVDDLAVDTPDGSIAAEGLGARLGIGASLGAMPVIAVDGDLLGGELLFGTTYVSLGSRAVALSGEARKAGDGSWDFSRLGWQDGDGLQARGRARWAADAGLDALQLELHSTDLGALGADYLSGWLGVAGLAELQLGGRADLVLGIESGHLEQAGLRLEGVSVVDPRERFGFQGLRGDLVFSSATPVDSELRWDSGTLYGLRFGAARLPFASGDGTLRSREAIPLAMLGGQVVLDDVRIQPPGAASGLDVRFGLALEDLDVAALSTALDWPPFTGRLGGRIPMAHYAADRLDFDGGLVMRLFDGEVEVSSLSMERPFGVAPTLSADIGMDGLDLEALTGVFGFGSISGRLHGRIDRLRLVNWTPVAFDAELHTERGRGVRQRISQRAVQDLSSVGDASFMGSLQGRLIGLFDDFRYSRIGIACVLADEVCTMDGLGSAGRGFIIVEGAGVPRLTVVGFNRRVDWPTLVERLAAIGSGDVAPVVE
;
A
#
# COMPACT_ATOMS: atom_id res chain seq x y z
N MET A 1 18.61 -28.52 24.90
CA MET A 1 19.01 -29.33 23.73
C MET A 1 20.22 -30.21 23.98
N SER A 2 21.03 -29.94 24.95
CA SER A 2 22.38 -30.50 25.04
C SER A 2 22.58 -31.67 25.99
N THR A 3 21.76 -31.84 26.99
CA THR A 3 21.85 -33.03 27.91
C THR A 3 21.41 -34.36 27.29
N TRP A 4 20.96 -34.41 26.08
CA TRP A 4 20.09 -35.34 25.43
C TRP A 4 20.71 -36.49 24.69
N ILE A 5 21.63 -36.18 23.83
CA ILE A 5 22.35 -37.21 23.07
C ILE A 5 23.29 -37.95 24.01
N VAL A 6 23.84 -37.22 25.02
CA VAL A 6 24.74 -37.81 26.04
C VAL A 6 24.01 -38.72 26.99
N SER A 7 22.83 -38.35 27.50
CA SER A 7 22.06 -39.18 28.40
C SER A 7 21.52 -40.45 27.74
N LEU A 8 21.22 -40.39 26.44
CA LEU A 8 20.80 -41.56 25.66
C LEU A 8 21.94 -42.58 25.52
N PHE A 9 23.16 -42.10 25.30
CA PHE A 9 24.31 -42.98 25.11
C PHE A 9 24.91 -43.47 26.45
N ALA A 10 24.99 -42.59 27.44
CA ALA A 10 25.44 -42.98 28.78
C ALA A 10 24.45 -43.93 29.44
N GLY A 11 23.13 -43.74 29.27
CA GLY A 11 22.11 -44.65 29.75
C GLY A 11 22.12 -46.01 29.03
N ALA A 12 22.28 -46.03 27.72
CA ALA A 12 22.34 -47.27 26.95
C ALA A 12 23.66 -48.02 27.16
N CYS A 13 24.81 -47.36 27.27
CA CYS A 13 26.09 -47.97 27.57
C CYS A 13 26.22 -48.35 29.05
N GLY A 14 25.72 -47.54 29.98
CA GLY A 14 25.75 -47.83 31.43
C GLY A 14 24.82 -48.97 31.82
N LEU A 15 23.65 -49.10 31.23
CA LEU A 15 22.72 -50.22 31.45
C LEU A 15 23.26 -51.55 30.90
N VAL A 16 24.00 -51.52 29.80
CA VAL A 16 24.68 -52.73 29.28
C VAL A 16 25.83 -53.16 30.14
N ALA A 17 26.55 -52.26 30.86
CA ALA A 17 27.66 -52.58 31.77
C ALA A 17 27.18 -53.12 33.09
N LEU A 18 25.99 -52.82 33.59
CA LEU A 18 25.43 -53.29 34.85
C LEU A 18 24.67 -54.63 34.75
N ALA A 19 24.37 -55.13 33.55
CA ALA A 19 23.59 -56.37 33.37
C ALA A 19 24.39 -57.59 32.95
N LEU A 20 25.72 -57.56 32.94
CA LEU A 20 26.54 -58.72 32.58
C LEU A 20 26.97 -59.50 33.81
N PRO A 21 26.38 -60.68 34.17
CA PRO A 21 26.99 -61.66 35.03
C PRO A 21 28.22 -62.22 34.31
N ALA A 22 29.32 -62.35 35.03
CA ALA A 22 30.55 -62.92 34.51
C ALA A 22 30.31 -64.30 33.86
N ARG A 23 30.85 -64.47 32.62
CA ARG A 23 30.85 -65.67 31.79
C ARG A 23 29.53 -66.04 31.10
N VAL A 24 29.18 -65.28 30.11
CA VAL A 24 28.44 -65.79 28.92
C VAL A 24 29.12 -65.24 27.67
N GLU A 25 29.56 -66.12 26.75
CA GLU A 25 30.03 -65.69 25.40
C GLU A 25 28.87 -65.21 24.60
N ALA A 26 28.29 -64.07 24.97
CA ALA A 26 27.19 -63.48 24.26
C ALA A 26 27.73 -62.74 23.00
N ARG A 27 27.57 -63.38 21.84
CA ARG A 27 27.88 -62.76 20.52
C ARG A 27 26.94 -61.65 20.16
N ALA A 28 25.80 -61.55 20.83
CA ALA A 28 24.81 -60.47 20.64
C ALA A 28 24.01 -60.23 21.93
N ALA A 29 23.74 -58.96 22.24
CA ALA A 29 22.84 -58.53 23.31
C ALA A 29 21.69 -57.76 22.69
N GLU A 30 20.47 -58.00 23.16
CA GLU A 30 19.26 -57.26 22.80
C GLU A 30 18.60 -56.70 24.05
N LEU A 31 18.31 -55.41 24.05
CA LEU A 31 17.59 -54.72 25.11
C LEU A 31 16.36 -54.06 24.51
N ARG A 32 15.21 -54.26 25.15
CA ARG A 32 13.96 -53.57 24.81
C ARG A 32 13.49 -52.72 25.97
N VAL A 33 13.27 -51.45 25.73
CA VAL A 33 12.80 -50.49 26.71
C VAL A 33 11.54 -49.86 26.21
N ALA A 34 10.44 -49.95 26.98
CA ALA A 34 9.17 -49.39 26.56
C ALA A 34 9.23 -47.86 26.34
N ARG A 35 9.96 -47.18 27.21
CA ARG A 35 10.12 -45.72 27.16
C ARG A 35 11.48 -45.31 27.72
N VAL A 36 12.19 -44.49 26.97
CA VAL A 36 13.39 -43.77 27.41
C VAL A 36 13.02 -42.29 27.42
N GLU A 37 13.09 -41.69 28.58
CA GLU A 37 12.78 -40.28 28.78
C GLU A 37 14.05 -39.54 29.19
N THR A 38 14.33 -38.49 28.48
CA THR A 38 15.43 -37.58 28.76
C THR A 38 14.83 -36.17 28.95
N PRO A 39 15.52 -35.21 29.54
CA PRO A 39 14.99 -33.86 29.73
C PRO A 39 14.37 -33.21 28.45
N VAL A 40 14.61 -33.72 27.26
CA VAL A 40 14.25 -33.07 26.00
C VAL A 40 13.75 -34.03 24.91
N ALA A 41 13.91 -35.42 25.00
CA ALA A 41 13.28 -36.41 24.14
C ALA A 41 12.67 -37.55 24.87
N ILE A 42 11.62 -38.00 24.30
CA ILE A 42 10.92 -39.19 24.69
C ILE A 42 11.01 -40.16 23.52
N LEU A 43 11.67 -41.32 23.78
CA LEU A 43 11.71 -42.40 22.83
C LEU A 43 10.78 -43.51 23.32
N GLU A 44 9.96 -44.07 22.45
CA GLU A 44 9.03 -45.14 22.78
C GLU A 44 9.34 -46.39 21.97
N ASP A 45 9.18 -47.56 22.61
CA ASP A 45 9.48 -48.90 22.07
C ASP A 45 10.91 -48.93 21.49
N VAL A 46 11.88 -48.69 22.36
CA VAL A 46 13.29 -48.67 22.02
C VAL A 46 13.87 -50.08 22.02
N GLU A 47 14.44 -50.49 20.92
CA GLU A 47 15.16 -51.74 20.75
C GLU A 47 16.64 -51.42 20.47
N VAL A 48 17.51 -51.89 21.34
CA VAL A 48 18.97 -51.76 21.19
C VAL A 48 19.56 -53.15 20.96
N ARG A 49 20.22 -53.33 19.83
CA ARG A 49 20.95 -54.59 19.50
C ARG A 49 22.45 -54.30 19.39
N LEU A 50 23.21 -55.02 20.17
CA LEU A 50 24.65 -54.94 20.12
C LEU A 50 25.23 -56.31 19.77
N ALA A 51 25.92 -56.38 18.64
CA ALA A 51 26.70 -57.55 18.25
C ALA A 51 28.19 -57.25 18.48
N TRP A 52 28.83 -58.00 19.36
CA TRP A 52 30.24 -57.80 19.75
C TRP A 52 30.96 -59.10 19.83
N SER A 53 32.08 -59.28 19.13
CA SER A 53 32.91 -60.47 19.15
C SER A 53 33.90 -60.40 20.29
N PRO A 54 34.17 -61.52 21.02
CA PRO A 54 35.14 -61.52 22.09
C PRO A 54 36.54 -61.10 21.62
N GLY A 55 37.15 -60.16 22.35
CA GLY A 55 38.48 -59.64 22.03
C GLY A 55 38.51 -58.62 20.84
N ALA A 56 37.40 -58.31 20.24
CA ALA A 56 37.37 -57.31 19.18
C ALA A 56 37.34 -55.88 19.77
N SER A 57 37.94 -54.90 19.05
CA SER A 57 37.88 -53.50 19.38
C SER A 57 36.64 -52.79 18.74
N SER A 58 35.80 -53.56 18.02
CA SER A 58 34.59 -53.02 17.37
C SER A 58 33.47 -54.07 17.34
N GLY A 59 32.23 -53.56 17.39
CA GLY A 59 31.00 -54.32 17.27
C GLY A 59 30.02 -53.59 16.36
N ARG A 60 28.80 -54.10 16.22
CA ARG A 60 27.72 -53.46 15.49
C ARG A 60 26.62 -53.08 16.48
N LEU A 61 26.29 -51.79 16.51
CA LEU A 61 25.16 -51.25 17.28
C LEU A 61 24.01 -50.93 16.33
N ARG A 62 22.80 -51.32 16.70
CA ARG A 62 21.56 -50.87 16.08
C ARG A 62 20.60 -50.39 17.14
N VAL A 63 20.09 -49.18 16.94
CA VAL A 63 19.07 -48.56 17.80
C VAL A 63 17.84 -48.28 16.98
N ARG A 64 16.70 -48.78 17.41
CA ARG A 64 15.39 -48.52 16.80
C ARG A 64 14.47 -47.92 17.85
N ALA A 65 13.63 -46.98 17.43
CA ALA A 65 12.54 -46.51 18.27
C ALA A 65 11.29 -46.33 17.40
N ARG A 66 10.13 -46.74 17.91
CA ARG A 66 8.87 -46.56 17.22
C ARG A 66 8.56 -45.08 17.06
N THR A 67 8.72 -44.28 18.12
CA THR A 67 8.59 -42.82 18.08
C THR A 67 9.75 -42.15 18.82
N ALA A 68 10.17 -41.02 18.31
CA ALA A 68 11.09 -40.09 18.94
C ALA A 68 10.42 -38.70 18.96
N ARG A 69 10.19 -38.19 20.16
CA ARG A 69 9.50 -36.87 20.32
C ARG A 69 10.38 -35.93 21.10
N ALA A 70 10.41 -34.69 20.70
CA ALA A 70 11.00 -33.57 21.43
C ALA A 70 9.93 -32.48 21.62
N PRO A 71 9.03 -32.61 22.62
CA PRO A 71 7.87 -31.76 22.77
C PRO A 71 8.23 -30.27 22.82
N ASP A 72 9.22 -29.91 23.60
CA ASP A 72 9.66 -28.52 23.79
C ASP A 72 10.27 -27.89 22.53
N LEU A 73 10.59 -28.70 21.52
CA LEU A 73 11.13 -28.26 20.24
C LEU A 73 10.14 -28.48 19.10
N GLY A 74 8.97 -29.05 19.37
CA GLY A 74 7.95 -29.35 18.38
C GLY A 74 8.27 -30.52 17.43
N TYR A 75 9.34 -31.32 17.68
CA TYR A 75 9.72 -32.41 16.78
C TYR A 75 9.06 -33.73 17.14
N ARG A 76 8.67 -34.47 16.12
CA ARG A 76 8.17 -35.82 16.22
C ARG A 76 8.59 -36.65 15.02
N PHE A 77 9.28 -37.75 15.26
CA PHE A 77 9.71 -38.71 14.25
C PHE A 77 9.15 -40.10 14.59
N SER A 78 8.87 -40.90 13.57
CA SER A 78 8.43 -42.27 13.69
C SER A 78 9.37 -43.20 12.94
N GLY A 79 9.51 -44.43 13.44
CA GLY A 79 10.35 -45.46 12.81
C GLY A 79 11.83 -45.11 12.74
N LEU A 80 12.38 -44.56 13.85
CA LEU A 80 13.80 -44.26 13.91
C LEU A 80 14.59 -45.57 13.83
N ASP A 81 15.58 -45.64 12.95
CA ASP A 81 16.51 -46.74 12.79
C ASP A 81 17.92 -46.20 12.57
N TRP A 82 18.81 -46.46 13.50
CA TRP A 82 20.21 -46.08 13.42
C TRP A 82 21.09 -47.28 13.55
N THR A 83 22.01 -47.49 12.62
CA THR A 83 22.95 -48.61 12.59
C THR A 83 24.36 -48.11 12.37
N CYS A 84 25.29 -48.50 13.24
CA CYS A 84 26.68 -48.05 13.13
C CYS A 84 27.67 -49.12 13.65
N PRO A 85 28.92 -49.13 13.13
CA PRO A 85 30.02 -49.84 13.75
C PRO A 85 30.43 -49.13 15.06
N LEU A 86 30.14 -49.75 16.21
CA LEU A 86 30.57 -49.24 17.51
C LEU A 86 32.05 -49.65 17.74
N ARG A 87 32.90 -48.67 18.00
CA ARG A 87 34.34 -48.86 18.24
C ARG A 87 34.65 -48.39 19.64
N ARG A 88 35.59 -49.12 20.28
CA ARG A 88 36.17 -48.75 21.53
C ARG A 88 37.68 -48.59 21.37
N ASP A 89 38.20 -47.43 21.83
CA ASP A 89 39.64 -47.16 21.90
C ASP A 89 39.98 -46.63 23.31
N GLY A 90 40.54 -47.47 24.15
CA GLY A 90 40.70 -47.18 25.58
C GLY A 90 39.35 -46.95 26.26
N ASP A 91 39.15 -45.74 26.79
CA ASP A 91 37.90 -45.32 27.42
C ASP A 91 36.98 -44.56 26.44
N ALA A 92 37.45 -44.30 25.21
CA ALA A 92 36.66 -43.63 24.20
C ALA A 92 35.78 -44.59 23.40
N TRP A 93 34.58 -44.17 23.13
CA TRP A 93 33.61 -44.89 22.31
C TRP A 93 33.20 -44.04 21.09
N SER A 94 33.14 -44.63 19.93
CA SER A 94 32.67 -43.97 18.72
C SER A 94 31.75 -44.87 17.90
N CYS A 95 30.74 -44.23 17.29
CA CYS A 95 29.78 -44.91 16.44
C CYS A 95 29.32 -43.96 15.32
N ALA A 96 29.58 -44.29 14.07
CA ALA A 96 29.19 -43.45 12.92
C ALA A 96 28.47 -44.32 11.90
N GLY A 97 27.21 -43.98 11.59
CA GLY A 97 26.41 -44.78 10.67
C GLY A 97 25.13 -44.07 10.24
N ASP A 98 24.39 -44.73 9.38
CA ASP A 98 23.18 -44.16 8.82
C ASP A 98 22.01 -44.20 9.80
N VAL A 99 21.33 -43.07 9.96
CA VAL A 99 20.10 -42.90 10.72
C VAL A 99 18.99 -42.53 9.75
N SER A 100 17.83 -43.14 9.93
CA SER A 100 16.62 -42.82 9.14
C SER A 100 15.39 -42.74 10.05
N ALA A 101 14.40 -41.96 9.62
CA ALA A 101 13.08 -41.90 10.21
C ALA A 101 12.03 -41.67 9.14
N ALA A 102 10.80 -42.09 9.38
CA ALA A 102 9.72 -41.93 8.41
C ALA A 102 9.49 -40.47 8.09
N GLY A 103 9.50 -40.12 6.78
CA GLY A 103 9.33 -38.75 6.31
C GLY A 103 10.58 -37.85 6.40
N ALA A 104 11.64 -38.27 7.14
CA ALA A 104 12.83 -37.43 7.30
C ALA A 104 13.99 -37.80 6.37
N GLY A 105 13.90 -38.94 5.67
CA GLY A 105 14.97 -39.48 4.82
C GLY A 105 16.15 -40.01 5.67
N THR A 106 17.28 -40.27 4.99
CA THR A 106 18.50 -40.83 5.61
C THR A 106 19.53 -39.73 5.82
N ALA A 107 20.15 -39.73 6.98
CA ALA A 107 21.29 -38.90 7.36
C ALA A 107 22.40 -39.76 7.98
N ARG A 108 23.61 -39.25 8.02
CA ARG A 108 24.73 -39.91 8.74
C ARG A 108 24.83 -39.27 10.14
N LEU A 109 24.67 -40.09 11.16
CA LEU A 109 24.87 -39.70 12.58
C LEU A 109 26.16 -40.33 13.11
N SER A 110 27.05 -39.52 13.63
CA SER A 110 28.23 -39.92 14.34
C SER A 110 28.18 -39.43 15.78
N LEU A 111 28.59 -40.30 16.71
CA LEU A 111 28.73 -40.00 18.11
C LEU A 111 30.12 -40.44 18.58
N ALA A 112 30.77 -39.59 19.37
CA ALA A 112 32.00 -39.90 20.05
C ALA A 112 31.89 -39.48 21.51
N LEU A 113 32.30 -40.37 22.41
CA LEU A 113 32.23 -40.18 23.85
C LEU A 113 33.56 -40.56 24.43
N ASP A 114 34.17 -39.70 25.21
CA ASP A 114 35.32 -40.00 26.01
C ASP A 114 35.17 -39.37 27.41
N THR A 115 36.20 -39.49 28.24
CA THR A 115 36.20 -38.92 29.60
C THR A 115 36.28 -37.41 29.62
N ALA A 116 36.70 -36.79 28.53
CA ALA A 116 36.88 -35.34 28.40
C ALA A 116 35.76 -34.67 27.63
N SER A 117 35.13 -35.36 26.64
CA SER A 117 34.17 -34.72 25.75
C SER A 117 33.05 -35.65 25.26
N THR A 118 31.98 -35.04 24.81
CA THR A 118 30.91 -35.69 24.09
C THR A 118 30.68 -34.94 22.78
N GLN A 119 30.80 -35.62 21.66
CA GLN A 119 30.63 -35.07 20.34
C GLN A 119 29.53 -35.82 19.57
N ALA A 120 28.68 -35.08 18.89
CA ALA A 120 27.69 -35.64 18.00
C ALA A 120 27.67 -34.84 16.69
N GLU A 121 27.54 -35.54 15.57
CA GLU A 121 27.48 -34.92 14.27
C GLU A 121 26.39 -35.55 13.41
N LEU A 122 25.52 -34.72 12.84
CA LEU A 122 24.49 -35.12 11.89
C LEU A 122 24.79 -34.49 10.54
N VAL A 123 24.95 -35.31 9.49
CA VAL A 123 25.24 -34.86 8.14
C VAL A 123 24.17 -35.40 7.17
N ARG A 124 23.58 -34.48 6.39
CA ARG A 124 22.65 -34.83 5.32
C ARG A 124 22.92 -33.95 4.10
N GLY A 125 23.48 -34.54 3.05
CA GLY A 125 23.93 -33.79 1.89
C GLY A 125 25.03 -32.81 2.27
N GLN A 126 24.75 -31.50 2.09
CA GLN A 126 25.68 -30.41 2.46
C GLN A 126 25.40 -29.87 3.87
N ALA A 127 24.28 -30.23 4.45
CA ALA A 127 23.90 -29.78 5.78
C ALA A 127 24.64 -30.57 6.86
N ARG A 128 25.26 -29.88 7.83
CA ARG A 128 25.97 -30.42 8.94
C ARG A 128 25.58 -29.73 10.24
N VAL A 129 25.21 -30.49 11.23
CA VAL A 129 24.99 -30.06 12.62
C VAL A 129 25.99 -30.82 13.50
N ALA A 130 26.93 -30.11 14.07
CA ALA A 130 27.90 -30.69 15.01
C ALA A 130 27.65 -30.14 16.41
N LEU A 131 27.67 -31.03 17.40
CA LEU A 131 27.50 -30.74 18.80
C LEU A 131 28.79 -31.15 19.53
N ASP A 132 29.30 -30.27 20.37
CA ASP A 132 30.44 -30.49 21.21
C ASP A 132 30.12 -30.08 22.65
N ARG A 133 30.49 -30.94 23.62
CA ARG A 133 30.29 -30.70 25.05
C ARG A 133 31.50 -31.21 25.83
N ASP A 134 32.13 -30.31 26.54
CA ASP A 134 33.27 -30.61 27.40
C ASP A 134 32.79 -31.14 28.75
N ALA A 135 33.44 -32.18 29.24
CA ALA A 135 33.17 -32.77 30.57
C ALA A 135 33.56 -31.82 31.73
N ALA A 136 34.50 -30.90 31.50
CA ALA A 136 34.84 -29.85 32.44
C ALA A 136 33.79 -28.73 32.54
N SER A 137 32.95 -28.58 31.51
CA SER A 137 31.87 -27.61 31.45
C SER A 137 30.56 -28.28 31.00
N PRO A 138 30.01 -29.18 31.80
CA PRO A 138 28.92 -30.08 31.40
C PRO A 138 27.61 -29.38 31.12
N ASP A 139 27.44 -28.14 31.54
CA ASP A 139 26.26 -27.35 31.32
C ASP A 139 26.30 -26.54 29.99
N LEU A 140 27.51 -26.36 29.44
CA LEU A 140 27.72 -25.64 28.20
C LEU A 140 27.79 -26.59 27.01
N THR A 141 26.96 -26.35 26.00
CA THR A 141 26.99 -27.10 24.75
C THR A 141 27.16 -26.13 23.57
N ARG A 142 28.13 -26.45 22.74
CA ARG A 142 28.35 -25.76 21.46
C ARG A 142 27.70 -26.54 20.32
N ILE A 143 26.99 -25.85 19.46
CA ILE A 143 26.38 -26.42 18.27
C ILE A 143 26.84 -25.60 17.06
N ASP A 144 27.59 -26.26 16.17
CA ASP A 144 28.04 -25.66 14.93
C ASP A 144 27.10 -26.08 13.78
N LEU A 145 26.59 -25.12 13.04
CA LEU A 145 25.68 -25.28 11.90
C LEU A 145 26.44 -24.95 10.64
N THR A 146 26.37 -25.81 9.61
CA THR A 146 26.95 -25.56 8.30
C THR A 146 25.89 -25.84 7.25
N ARG A 147 25.43 -24.82 6.53
CA ARG A 147 24.46 -24.90 5.41
C ARG A 147 23.21 -25.70 5.77
N VAL A 148 22.72 -25.57 7.00
CA VAL A 148 21.52 -26.25 7.49
C VAL A 148 20.28 -25.61 6.88
N PRO A 149 19.37 -26.37 6.24
CA PRO A 149 18.11 -25.81 5.72
C PRO A 149 17.31 -25.17 6.85
N VAL A 150 16.81 -23.93 6.62
CA VAL A 150 16.02 -23.20 7.63
C VAL A 150 14.74 -23.96 7.99
N GLN A 151 14.18 -24.75 7.06
CA GLN A 151 13.03 -25.62 7.30
C GLN A 151 13.25 -26.62 8.45
N TRP A 152 14.52 -26.95 8.80
CA TRP A 152 14.80 -27.78 9.96
C TRP A 152 14.49 -27.05 11.29
N ALA A 153 14.34 -25.72 11.28
CA ALA A 153 13.90 -24.96 12.43
C ALA A 153 12.37 -24.72 12.46
N GLN A 154 11.62 -25.15 11.44
CA GLN A 154 10.17 -24.89 11.32
C GLN A 154 9.38 -25.28 12.56
N ALA A 155 9.62 -26.50 13.09
CA ALA A 155 8.87 -27.00 14.22
C ALA A 155 9.11 -26.18 15.50
N LEU A 156 10.34 -25.69 15.69
CA LEU A 156 10.71 -24.81 16.81
C LEU A 156 10.10 -23.42 16.62
N ALA A 157 10.22 -22.85 15.43
CA ALA A 157 9.69 -21.52 15.11
C ALA A 157 8.17 -21.46 15.22
N SER A 158 7.46 -22.53 14.82
CA SER A 158 5.99 -22.61 14.91
C SER A 158 5.45 -22.57 16.35
N GLN A 159 6.28 -22.77 17.37
CA GLN A 159 5.86 -22.59 18.76
C GLN A 159 5.75 -21.10 19.16
N ALA A 160 6.57 -20.25 18.56
CA ALA A 160 6.53 -18.81 18.78
C ALA A 160 5.69 -18.09 17.73
N TRP A 161 5.66 -18.62 16.50
CA TRP A 161 4.95 -18.06 15.36
C TRP A 161 4.28 -19.17 14.53
N PRO A 162 3.05 -19.57 14.90
CA PRO A 162 2.34 -20.72 14.29
C PRO A 162 2.08 -20.56 12.79
N ASP A 163 1.88 -19.33 12.33
CA ASP A 163 1.51 -19.02 10.95
C ASP A 163 2.72 -18.89 10.00
N GLY A 164 3.93 -18.71 10.55
CA GLY A 164 5.14 -18.57 9.75
C GLY A 164 5.57 -19.87 9.09
N ARG A 165 5.82 -19.86 7.78
CA ARG A 165 6.29 -20.99 6.98
C ARG A 165 7.61 -20.69 6.33
N PHE A 166 8.62 -21.52 6.59
CA PHE A 166 9.93 -21.43 5.96
C PHE A 166 9.96 -22.21 4.64
N GLY A 167 9.86 -21.51 3.53
CA GLY A 167 9.89 -22.08 2.17
C GLY A 167 11.30 -22.43 1.68
N GLY A 168 12.31 -21.64 2.06
CA GLY A 168 13.69 -21.78 1.61
C GLY A 168 14.71 -21.23 2.59
N GLY A 169 15.98 -21.33 2.18
CA GLY A 169 17.11 -20.76 2.91
C GLY A 169 18.01 -21.77 3.61
N ARG A 170 19.21 -21.31 3.92
CA ARG A 170 20.24 -22.07 4.63
C ARG A 170 20.85 -21.22 5.73
N MET A 171 21.14 -21.84 6.87
CA MET A 171 21.80 -21.18 7.99
C MET A 171 23.17 -21.82 8.26
N THR A 172 24.12 -20.97 8.56
CA THR A 172 25.48 -21.33 8.99
C THR A 172 25.80 -20.52 10.24
N GLY A 173 26.49 -21.08 11.20
CA GLY A 173 26.88 -20.38 12.41
C GLY A 173 27.05 -21.24 13.61
N GLN A 174 27.07 -20.62 14.80
CA GLN A 174 27.29 -21.26 16.07
C GLN A 174 26.17 -20.90 17.05
N VAL A 175 25.74 -21.87 17.81
CA VAL A 175 24.81 -21.73 18.93
C VAL A 175 25.46 -22.28 20.20
N LEU A 176 25.52 -21.46 21.23
CA LEU A 176 25.93 -21.83 22.57
C LEU A 176 24.69 -21.97 23.44
N VAL A 177 24.60 -23.08 24.16
CA VAL A 177 23.48 -23.35 25.07
C VAL A 177 24.06 -23.65 26.46
N ASP A 178 23.71 -22.81 27.45
CA ASP A 178 24.07 -22.98 28.86
C ASP A 178 22.81 -23.38 29.64
N GLY A 179 22.81 -24.60 30.17
CA GLY A 179 21.75 -25.23 30.95
C GLY A 179 22.09 -25.42 32.42
N ALA A 180 22.91 -24.56 33.00
CA ALA A 180 23.41 -24.70 34.36
C ALA A 180 22.31 -24.62 35.45
N GLY A 181 22.05 -25.73 36.11
CA GLY A 181 21.27 -25.81 37.35
C GLY A 181 19.84 -25.27 37.28
N ASP A 182 19.45 -24.49 38.27
CA ASP A 182 18.09 -23.92 38.40
C ASP A 182 17.88 -22.60 37.62
N ARG A 183 18.88 -22.16 36.85
CA ARG A 183 18.77 -20.95 36.05
C ARG A 183 17.99 -21.21 34.74
N PRO A 184 17.30 -20.20 34.20
CA PRO A 184 16.71 -20.31 32.87
C PRO A 184 17.75 -20.68 31.82
N LEU A 185 17.39 -21.52 30.88
CA LEU A 185 18.27 -21.92 29.77
C LEU A 185 18.71 -20.67 29.00
N GLN A 186 20.03 -20.47 28.88
CA GLN A 186 20.61 -19.38 28.09
C GLN A 186 21.01 -19.91 26.71
N VAL A 187 20.68 -19.14 25.68
CA VAL A 187 21.04 -19.46 24.29
C VAL A 187 21.67 -18.23 23.68
N ASP A 188 22.92 -18.37 23.22
CA ASP A 188 23.62 -17.36 22.43
C ASP A 188 23.90 -17.92 21.04
N ALA A 189 23.38 -17.28 19.99
CA ALA A 189 23.57 -17.71 18.61
C ALA A 189 24.15 -16.60 17.75
N ARG A 190 25.08 -16.98 16.87
CA ARG A 190 25.56 -16.15 15.76
C ARG A 190 25.31 -16.90 14.49
N LEU A 191 24.40 -16.37 13.68
CA LEU A 191 23.89 -17.05 12.50
C LEU A 191 24.05 -16.17 11.26
N GLU A 192 24.48 -16.77 10.18
CA GLU A 192 24.38 -16.25 8.83
C GLU A 192 23.31 -17.05 8.09
N VAL A 193 22.35 -16.37 7.50
CA VAL A 193 21.26 -16.96 6.76
C VAL A 193 21.34 -16.47 5.33
N ASP A 194 21.28 -17.39 4.39
CA ASP A 194 21.30 -17.11 2.96
C ASP A 194 19.99 -17.56 2.33
N ASP A 195 19.47 -16.75 1.40
CA ASP A 195 18.35 -17.09 0.53
C ASP A 195 17.10 -17.54 1.32
N LEU A 196 16.80 -16.79 2.41
CA LEU A 196 15.62 -17.07 3.22
C LEU A 196 14.35 -16.75 2.46
N ALA A 197 13.43 -17.71 2.43
CA ALA A 197 12.06 -17.52 2.00
C ALA A 197 11.11 -17.87 3.15
N VAL A 198 10.22 -16.95 3.47
CA VAL A 198 9.20 -17.07 4.52
C VAL A 198 7.89 -16.53 4.01
N ASP A 199 6.79 -17.17 4.37
CA ASP A 199 5.45 -16.68 4.08
C ASP A 199 4.46 -17.01 5.20
N THR A 200 3.33 -16.30 5.23
CA THR A 200 2.15 -16.63 6.03
C THR A 200 1.00 -17.08 5.13
N PRO A 201 0.07 -17.93 5.61
CA PRO A 201 -1.04 -18.45 4.79
C PRO A 201 -1.97 -17.39 4.21
N ASP A 202 -2.08 -16.25 4.88
CA ASP A 202 -2.87 -15.09 4.45
C ASP A 202 -2.10 -14.15 3.51
N GLY A 203 -0.80 -14.42 3.29
CA GLY A 203 0.06 -13.59 2.45
C GLY A 203 0.39 -12.20 3.04
N SER A 204 0.07 -11.97 4.31
CA SER A 204 0.32 -10.67 4.95
C SER A 204 1.79 -10.45 5.32
N ILE A 205 2.56 -11.52 5.50
CA ILE A 205 4.00 -11.47 5.77
C ILE A 205 4.71 -12.40 4.80
N ALA A 206 5.70 -11.88 4.09
CA ALA A 206 6.55 -12.67 3.20
C ALA A 206 7.98 -12.12 3.17
N ALA A 207 8.93 -13.00 2.90
CA ALA A 207 10.30 -12.65 2.56
C ALA A 207 10.81 -13.60 1.47
N GLU A 208 11.59 -13.07 0.52
CA GLU A 208 12.19 -13.86 -0.55
C GLU A 208 13.63 -13.41 -0.81
N GLY A 209 14.53 -14.39 -0.97
CA GLY A 209 15.94 -14.13 -1.24
C GLY A 209 16.67 -13.36 -0.14
N LEU A 210 16.13 -13.35 1.10
CA LEU A 210 16.66 -12.56 2.20
C LEU A 210 17.93 -13.18 2.77
N GLY A 211 19.01 -12.41 2.78
CA GLY A 211 20.20 -12.68 3.56
C GLY A 211 20.13 -12.04 4.95
N ALA A 212 20.78 -12.64 5.95
CA ALA A 212 20.88 -12.04 7.28
C ALA A 212 22.14 -12.50 8.04
N ARG A 213 22.69 -11.59 8.85
CA ARG A 213 23.68 -11.91 9.89
C ARG A 213 23.08 -11.53 11.23
N LEU A 214 22.83 -12.50 12.08
CA LEU A 214 22.08 -12.31 13.32
C LEU A 214 22.87 -12.76 14.53
N GLY A 215 22.91 -11.93 15.55
CA GLY A 215 23.22 -12.26 16.93
C GLY A 215 21.92 -12.43 17.71
N ILE A 216 21.70 -13.59 18.32
CA ILE A 216 20.48 -13.88 19.07
C ILE A 216 20.88 -14.29 20.49
N GLY A 217 20.44 -13.54 21.49
CA GLY A 217 20.52 -13.90 22.90
C GLY A 217 19.14 -14.26 23.43
N ALA A 218 18.98 -15.41 24.06
CA ALA A 218 17.72 -15.81 24.66
C ALA A 218 17.87 -16.40 26.04
N SER A 219 17.01 -15.96 26.97
CA SER A 219 16.85 -16.57 28.30
C SER A 219 15.48 -17.25 28.35
N LEU A 220 15.46 -18.57 28.29
CA LEU A 220 14.26 -19.40 28.14
C LEU A 220 13.81 -19.94 29.50
N GLY A 221 12.86 -19.26 30.14
CA GLY A 221 12.24 -19.62 31.41
C GLY A 221 10.72 -19.41 31.37
N ALA A 222 10.11 -19.24 32.51
CA ALA A 222 8.67 -18.94 32.60
C ALA A 222 8.30 -17.62 31.96
N MET A 223 9.25 -16.66 31.96
CA MET A 223 9.12 -15.35 31.27
C MET A 223 10.35 -15.19 30.34
N PRO A 224 10.30 -15.73 29.14
CA PRO A 224 11.43 -15.68 28.21
C PRO A 224 11.76 -14.25 27.80
N VAL A 225 13.06 -13.99 27.65
CA VAL A 225 13.61 -12.74 27.09
C VAL A 225 14.42 -13.12 25.87
N ILE A 226 14.20 -12.43 24.76
CA ILE A 226 14.88 -12.64 23.49
C ILE A 226 15.43 -11.31 23.02
N ALA A 227 16.72 -11.27 22.71
CA ALA A 227 17.37 -10.13 22.07
C ALA A 227 17.92 -10.56 20.70
N VAL A 228 17.74 -9.71 19.72
CA VAL A 228 18.25 -9.91 18.34
C VAL A 228 18.92 -8.65 17.89
N ASP A 229 20.14 -8.76 17.37
CA ASP A 229 20.89 -7.69 16.72
C ASP A 229 21.52 -8.22 15.45
N GLY A 230 21.61 -7.42 14.40
CA GLY A 230 22.24 -7.86 13.15
C GLY A 230 21.89 -7.04 11.95
N ASP A 231 22.21 -7.59 10.79
CA ASP A 231 22.01 -6.96 9.49
C ASP A 231 21.17 -7.87 8.58
N LEU A 232 20.22 -7.26 7.87
CA LEU A 232 19.57 -7.86 6.70
C LEU A 232 20.36 -7.50 5.44
N LEU A 233 20.51 -8.44 4.53
CA LEU A 233 21.39 -8.34 3.37
C LEU A 233 20.64 -8.76 2.11
N GLY A 234 20.18 -7.80 1.32
CA GLY A 234 19.45 -8.11 0.09
C GLY A 234 18.08 -8.75 0.32
N GLY A 235 17.44 -9.17 -0.77
CA GLY A 235 16.11 -9.77 -0.75
C GLY A 235 14.97 -8.78 -0.65
N GLU A 236 13.78 -9.33 -0.48
CA GLU A 236 12.53 -8.59 -0.46
C GLU A 236 11.70 -8.97 0.77
N LEU A 237 10.98 -8.01 1.31
CA LEU A 237 10.13 -8.16 2.49
C LEU A 237 8.75 -7.59 2.20
N LEU A 238 7.71 -8.27 2.65
CA LEU A 238 6.34 -7.79 2.68
C LEU A 238 5.80 -7.87 4.10
N PHE A 239 5.23 -6.79 4.59
CA PHE A 239 4.53 -6.74 5.85
C PHE A 239 3.24 -5.93 5.69
N GLY A 240 2.12 -6.63 5.57
CA GLY A 240 0.84 -6.03 5.20
C GLY A 240 0.92 -5.38 3.82
N THR A 241 0.75 -4.07 3.76
CA THR A 241 0.90 -3.26 2.54
C THR A 241 2.30 -2.68 2.36
N THR A 242 3.18 -2.83 3.34
CA THR A 242 4.55 -2.33 3.27
C THR A 242 5.42 -3.34 2.55
N TYR A 243 5.83 -3.02 1.35
CA TYR A 243 6.82 -3.77 0.57
C TYR A 243 8.17 -3.08 0.65
N VAL A 244 9.22 -3.84 0.92
CA VAL A 244 10.58 -3.35 1.05
C VAL A 244 11.51 -4.20 0.17
N SER A 245 12.18 -3.56 -0.79
CA SER A 245 13.25 -4.20 -1.55
C SER A 245 14.61 -3.70 -1.04
N LEU A 246 15.39 -4.61 -0.49
CA LEU A 246 16.70 -4.26 0.06
C LEU A 246 17.77 -4.14 -1.03
N GLY A 247 17.57 -4.78 -2.19
CA GLY A 247 18.55 -4.76 -3.28
C GLY A 247 19.92 -5.25 -2.81
N SER A 248 20.94 -4.39 -2.86
CA SER A 248 22.31 -4.68 -2.35
C SER A 248 22.62 -3.99 -1.01
N ARG A 249 21.64 -3.36 -0.37
CA ARG A 249 21.81 -2.62 0.88
C ARG A 249 21.86 -3.56 2.07
N ALA A 250 22.57 -3.13 3.10
CA ALA A 250 22.53 -3.71 4.41
C ALA A 250 21.67 -2.84 5.32
N VAL A 251 20.72 -3.44 6.02
CA VAL A 251 19.85 -2.77 6.98
C VAL A 251 20.11 -3.34 8.36
N ALA A 252 20.59 -2.51 9.27
CA ALA A 252 20.81 -2.92 10.65
C ALA A 252 19.47 -3.00 11.39
N LEU A 253 19.28 -4.10 12.10
CA LEU A 253 18.13 -4.31 12.97
C LEU A 253 18.54 -4.61 14.41
N SER A 254 17.69 -4.22 15.35
CA SER A 254 17.82 -4.61 16.75
C SER A 254 16.45 -4.79 17.38
N GLY A 255 16.35 -5.75 18.28
CA GLY A 255 15.11 -6.02 18.97
C GLY A 255 15.35 -6.68 20.33
N GLU A 256 14.52 -6.35 21.32
CA GLU A 256 14.47 -7.04 22.60
C GLU A 256 13.00 -7.22 22.99
N ALA A 257 12.64 -8.46 23.26
CA ALA A 257 11.27 -8.84 23.62
C ALA A 257 11.27 -9.69 24.90
N ARG A 258 10.29 -9.45 25.76
CA ARG A 258 10.04 -10.20 26.99
C ARG A 258 8.59 -10.66 27.03
N LYS A 259 8.37 -11.93 27.30
CA LYS A 259 7.03 -12.44 27.55
C LYS A 259 6.63 -12.15 28.99
N ALA A 260 5.47 -11.53 29.19
CA ALA A 260 4.91 -11.28 30.51
C ALA A 260 4.05 -12.45 31.00
N GLY A 261 3.69 -12.45 32.30
CA GLY A 261 2.92 -13.51 32.93
C GLY A 261 1.47 -13.64 32.43
N ASP A 262 0.93 -12.60 31.81
CA ASP A 262 -0.38 -12.58 31.16
C ASP A 262 -0.36 -13.08 29.69
N GLY A 263 0.81 -13.53 29.23
CA GLY A 263 1.02 -14.02 27.87
C GLY A 263 1.33 -12.94 26.84
N SER A 264 1.29 -11.66 27.22
CA SER A 264 1.68 -10.55 26.35
C SER A 264 3.20 -10.54 26.10
N TRP A 265 3.60 -9.85 25.03
CA TRP A 265 4.99 -9.59 24.71
C TRP A 265 5.28 -8.09 24.83
N ASP A 266 6.28 -7.76 25.64
CA ASP A 266 6.82 -6.40 25.75
C ASP A 266 8.10 -6.30 24.93
N PHE A 267 8.07 -5.50 23.87
CA PHE A 267 9.22 -5.15 23.05
C PHE A 267 9.83 -3.87 23.60
N SER A 268 10.86 -4.00 24.41
CA SER A 268 11.53 -2.87 25.09
C SER A 268 12.41 -2.06 24.14
N ARG A 269 12.87 -2.68 23.07
CA ARG A 269 13.71 -2.08 22.03
C ARG A 269 13.32 -2.65 20.67
N LEU A 270 13.06 -1.74 19.74
CA LEU A 270 12.92 -1.99 18.31
C LEU A 270 13.80 -0.99 17.58
N GLY A 271 14.64 -1.45 16.68
CA GLY A 271 15.54 -0.62 15.90
C GLY A 271 15.63 -1.11 14.47
N TRP A 272 15.61 -0.15 13.55
CA TRP A 272 15.80 -0.35 12.12
C TRP A 272 16.63 0.80 11.60
N GLN A 273 17.68 0.53 10.84
CA GLN A 273 18.55 1.57 10.27
C GLN A 273 18.96 1.18 8.86
N ASP A 274 18.43 1.90 7.90
CA ASP A 274 18.72 1.78 6.48
C ASP A 274 19.41 3.05 5.99
N GLY A 275 20.71 3.16 6.23
CA GLY A 275 21.50 4.30 5.84
C GLY A 275 20.86 5.64 6.23
N ASP A 276 20.71 6.53 5.24
CA ASP A 276 20.04 7.83 5.38
C ASP A 276 18.55 7.75 4.97
N GLY A 277 18.09 6.64 4.40
CA GLY A 277 16.72 6.47 3.93
C GLY A 277 15.71 6.38 5.08
N LEU A 278 15.97 5.49 6.05
CA LEU A 278 15.05 5.30 7.19
C LEU A 278 15.79 4.87 8.45
N GLN A 279 15.58 5.62 9.51
CA GLN A 279 15.92 5.22 10.86
C GLN A 279 14.63 5.12 11.68
N ALA A 280 14.41 3.95 12.29
CA ALA A 280 13.26 3.73 13.16
C ALA A 280 13.72 3.24 14.53
N ARG A 281 13.11 3.75 15.58
CA ARG A 281 13.31 3.31 16.96
C ARG A 281 11.96 3.26 17.66
N GLY A 282 11.78 2.24 18.50
CA GLY A 282 10.52 2.13 19.18
C GLY A 282 10.48 1.11 20.28
N ARG A 283 9.32 1.04 20.91
CA ARG A 283 8.91 0.01 21.86
C ARG A 283 7.44 -0.32 21.62
N ALA A 284 7.05 -1.56 21.89
CA ALA A 284 5.69 -2.01 21.67
C ALA A 284 5.26 -3.01 22.73
N ARG A 285 3.95 -3.13 22.94
CA ARG A 285 3.33 -4.21 23.68
C ARG A 285 2.32 -4.91 22.79
N TRP A 286 2.44 -6.23 22.74
CA TRP A 286 1.55 -7.10 21.99
C TRP A 286 0.75 -7.96 22.95
N ALA A 287 -0.53 -7.74 23.07
CA ALA A 287 -1.43 -8.53 23.89
C ALA A 287 -1.71 -9.89 23.24
N ALA A 288 -1.90 -10.93 24.05
CA ALA A 288 -2.04 -12.30 23.57
C ALA A 288 -3.28 -12.52 22.69
N ASP A 289 -4.35 -11.81 22.96
CA ASP A 289 -5.69 -11.95 22.35
C ASP A 289 -6.14 -10.71 21.57
N ALA A 290 -5.54 -9.54 21.82
CA ALA A 290 -5.95 -8.27 21.24
C ALA A 290 -4.97 -7.69 20.19
N GLY A 291 -3.79 -8.29 20.01
CA GLY A 291 -2.78 -7.81 19.08
C GLY A 291 -1.97 -6.62 19.64
N LEU A 292 -1.71 -5.59 18.80
CA LEU A 292 -0.95 -4.41 19.20
C LEU A 292 -1.72 -3.58 20.22
N ASP A 293 -1.27 -3.59 21.48
CA ASP A 293 -1.86 -2.85 22.59
C ASP A 293 -1.23 -1.46 22.78
N ALA A 294 0.09 -1.39 22.76
CA ALA A 294 0.81 -0.13 22.84
C ALA A 294 1.98 -0.07 21.85
N LEU A 295 2.23 1.12 21.30
CA LEU A 295 3.36 1.41 20.43
C LEU A 295 3.87 2.82 20.68
N GLN A 296 5.17 2.95 20.82
CA GLN A 296 5.87 4.23 20.69
C GLN A 296 6.93 4.04 19.61
N LEU A 297 6.82 4.81 18.54
CA LEU A 297 7.67 4.69 17.35
C LEU A 297 8.15 6.07 16.92
N GLU A 298 9.44 6.20 16.71
CA GLU A 298 10.10 7.37 16.14
C GLU A 298 10.73 6.94 14.80
N LEU A 299 10.38 7.65 13.73
CA LEU A 299 10.94 7.48 12.41
C LEU A 299 11.67 8.76 12.00
N HIS A 300 12.83 8.62 11.43
CA HIS A 300 13.62 9.71 10.87
C HIS A 300 14.08 9.34 9.47
N SER A 301 13.90 10.27 8.53
CA SER A 301 14.38 10.15 7.16
C SER A 301 15.00 11.44 6.70
N THR A 302 16.21 11.36 6.20
CA THR A 302 16.91 12.50 5.57
C THR A 302 16.71 12.56 4.07
N ASP A 303 16.12 11.50 3.48
CA ASP A 303 15.77 11.39 2.06
C ASP A 303 14.41 10.72 1.85
N LEU A 304 13.37 11.56 1.72
CA LEU A 304 12.01 11.08 1.46
C LEU A 304 11.85 10.44 0.07
N GLY A 305 12.75 10.70 -0.88
CA GLY A 305 12.76 10.02 -2.17
C GLY A 305 13.08 8.54 -2.02
N ALA A 306 14.16 8.23 -1.31
CA ALA A 306 14.54 6.86 -0.97
C ALA A 306 13.46 6.19 -0.09
N LEU A 307 12.96 6.88 0.94
CA LEU A 307 11.86 6.37 1.79
C LEU A 307 10.62 6.02 0.97
N GLY A 308 10.22 6.88 0.04
CA GLY A 308 9.05 6.67 -0.83
C GLY A 308 9.19 5.44 -1.72
N ALA A 309 10.34 5.31 -2.38
CA ALA A 309 10.63 4.18 -3.26
C ALA A 309 10.74 2.85 -2.52
N ASP A 310 11.42 2.85 -1.37
CA ASP A 310 11.82 1.63 -0.69
C ASP A 310 10.78 1.12 0.32
N TYR A 311 9.96 2.01 0.92
CA TYR A 311 9.05 1.65 2.01
C TYR A 311 7.59 2.05 1.79
N LEU A 312 7.32 3.09 0.98
CA LEU A 312 5.96 3.59 0.78
C LEU A 312 5.34 3.15 -0.55
N SER A 313 6.09 2.47 -1.43
CA SER A 313 5.64 2.09 -2.76
C SER A 313 4.34 1.27 -2.75
N GLY A 314 4.18 0.34 -1.81
CA GLY A 314 2.95 -0.44 -1.64
C GLY A 314 1.74 0.41 -1.24
N TRP A 315 1.91 1.29 -0.26
CA TRP A 315 0.88 2.23 0.20
C TRP A 315 0.48 3.23 -0.88
N LEU A 316 1.48 3.81 -1.55
CA LEU A 316 1.28 4.73 -2.65
C LEU A 316 0.59 4.04 -3.83
N GLY A 317 0.94 2.78 -4.11
CA GLY A 317 0.31 1.97 -5.16
C GLY A 317 -1.18 1.74 -4.92
N VAL A 318 -1.57 1.35 -3.71
CA VAL A 318 -2.98 1.17 -3.31
C VAL A 318 -3.76 2.48 -3.42
N ALA A 319 -3.12 3.62 -3.09
CA ALA A 319 -3.72 4.96 -3.22
C ALA A 319 -3.74 5.50 -4.67
N GLY A 320 -3.21 4.77 -5.66
CA GLY A 320 -3.08 5.25 -7.05
C GLY A 320 -1.98 6.30 -7.24
N LEU A 321 -1.00 6.35 -6.32
CA LEU A 321 0.09 7.31 -6.23
C LEU A 321 1.48 6.65 -6.42
N ALA A 322 1.54 5.50 -7.08
CA ALA A 322 2.77 4.71 -7.22
C ALA A 322 3.96 5.49 -7.84
N GLU A 323 3.67 6.50 -8.64
CA GLU A 323 4.69 7.31 -9.33
C GLU A 323 5.04 8.60 -8.57
N LEU A 324 4.47 8.81 -7.36
CA LEU A 324 4.66 10.02 -6.57
C LEU A 324 6.14 10.22 -6.24
N GLN A 325 6.64 11.41 -6.55
CA GLN A 325 8.00 11.82 -6.26
C GLN A 325 8.03 12.62 -4.98
N LEU A 326 8.80 12.16 -4.02
CA LEU A 326 9.02 12.81 -2.74
C LEU A 326 10.45 13.30 -2.64
N GLY A 327 10.68 14.37 -1.88
CA GLY A 327 12.01 14.87 -1.56
C GLY A 327 12.00 15.64 -0.24
N GLY A 328 13.18 15.90 0.33
CA GLY A 328 13.31 16.58 1.62
C GLY A 328 13.44 15.61 2.78
N ARG A 329 13.18 16.10 4.01
CA ARG A 329 13.37 15.36 5.27
C ARG A 329 12.07 15.31 6.06
N ALA A 330 11.90 14.22 6.81
CA ALA A 330 10.77 14.11 7.72
C ALA A 330 11.13 13.32 8.99
N ASP A 331 10.52 13.74 10.09
CA ASP A 331 10.45 13.00 11.35
C ASP A 331 9.01 12.65 11.64
N LEU A 332 8.77 11.42 12.08
CA LEU A 332 7.44 10.95 12.50
C LEU A 332 7.53 10.32 13.89
N VAL A 333 6.66 10.74 14.78
CA VAL A 333 6.47 10.13 16.10
C VAL A 333 5.06 9.57 16.17
N LEU A 334 4.92 8.32 16.58
CA LEU A 334 3.63 7.65 16.76
C LEU A 334 3.50 7.11 18.17
N GLY A 335 2.35 7.34 18.80
CA GLY A 335 1.95 6.78 20.08
C GLY A 335 0.59 6.10 19.97
N ILE A 336 0.54 4.81 20.30
CA ILE A 336 -0.68 4.00 20.40
C ILE A 336 -0.80 3.53 21.82
N GLU A 337 -1.97 3.65 22.42
CA GLU A 337 -2.32 3.10 23.74
C GLU A 337 -3.67 2.38 23.66
N SER A 338 -3.78 1.21 24.29
CA SER A 338 -4.98 0.37 24.27
C SER A 338 -5.51 0.12 22.85
N GLY A 339 -4.60 -0.05 21.87
CA GLY A 339 -4.94 -0.24 20.46
C GLY A 339 -5.44 1.00 19.72
N HIS A 340 -5.43 2.20 20.34
CA HIS A 340 -5.89 3.45 19.74
C HIS A 340 -4.74 4.43 19.54
N LEU A 341 -4.80 5.20 18.44
CA LEU A 341 -3.85 6.26 18.18
C LEU A 341 -4.05 7.40 19.18
N GLU A 342 -3.08 7.59 20.08
CA GLU A 342 -3.07 8.67 21.07
C GLU A 342 -2.40 9.93 20.54
N GLN A 343 -1.28 9.75 19.84
CA GLN A 343 -0.48 10.85 19.32
C GLN A 343 0.17 10.47 17.99
N ALA A 344 0.18 11.41 17.07
CA ALA A 344 1.03 11.35 15.87
C ALA A 344 1.61 12.74 15.62
N GLY A 345 2.93 12.83 15.49
CA GLY A 345 3.65 14.07 15.20
C GLY A 345 4.47 13.91 13.93
N LEU A 346 4.24 14.74 12.93
CA LEU A 346 4.98 14.79 11.68
C LEU A 346 5.69 16.14 11.58
N ARG A 347 7.02 16.13 11.52
CA ARG A 347 7.86 17.30 11.23
C ARG A 347 8.40 17.18 9.81
N LEU A 348 8.28 18.25 9.05
CA LEU A 348 8.72 18.33 7.66
C LEU A 348 9.76 19.44 7.50
N GLU A 349 10.82 19.18 6.71
CA GLU A 349 11.87 20.13 6.40
C GLU A 349 12.14 20.15 4.90
N GLY A 350 11.69 21.23 4.21
CA GLY A 350 11.94 21.45 2.79
C GLY A 350 11.38 20.35 1.90
N VAL A 351 10.24 19.77 2.27
CA VAL A 351 9.67 18.64 1.57
C VAL A 351 9.05 19.08 0.25
N SER A 352 9.32 18.32 -0.80
CA SER A 352 8.66 18.39 -2.09
C SER A 352 7.81 17.15 -2.32
N VAL A 353 6.61 17.37 -2.86
CA VAL A 353 5.69 16.31 -3.28
C VAL A 353 5.28 16.62 -4.70
N VAL A 354 5.58 15.74 -5.66
CA VAL A 354 5.28 15.95 -7.07
C VAL A 354 4.60 14.71 -7.63
N ASP A 355 3.38 14.88 -8.12
CA ASP A 355 2.72 13.85 -8.90
C ASP A 355 3.05 14.05 -10.39
N PRO A 356 3.71 13.08 -11.06
CA PRO A 356 4.05 13.18 -12.49
C PRO A 356 2.82 13.31 -13.41
N ARG A 357 1.64 12.95 -12.94
CA ARG A 357 0.36 13.12 -13.66
C ARG A 357 -0.26 14.50 -13.46
N GLU A 358 0.47 15.41 -12.83
CA GLU A 358 0.07 16.79 -12.57
C GLU A 358 -1.26 16.96 -11.80
N ARG A 359 -1.72 15.93 -11.07
CA ARG A 359 -2.93 16.05 -10.25
C ARG A 359 -2.70 16.99 -9.07
N PHE A 360 -1.54 16.92 -8.42
CA PHE A 360 -1.13 17.82 -7.33
C PHE A 360 0.38 17.89 -7.18
N GLY A 361 0.83 18.95 -6.53
CA GLY A 361 2.23 19.12 -6.17
C GLY A 361 2.40 20.16 -5.07
N PHE A 362 3.45 20.03 -4.26
CA PHE A 362 3.81 20.98 -3.22
C PHE A 362 5.33 21.16 -3.19
N GLN A 363 5.77 22.40 -2.95
CA GLN A 363 7.17 22.74 -2.85
C GLN A 363 7.46 23.46 -1.53
N GLY A 364 8.55 23.08 -0.89
CA GLY A 364 9.02 23.72 0.33
C GLY A 364 8.11 23.51 1.54
N LEU A 365 7.47 22.35 1.62
CA LEU A 365 6.67 21.97 2.81
C LEU A 365 7.60 21.91 4.03
N ARG A 366 7.21 22.59 5.10
CA ARG A 366 7.94 22.64 6.36
C ARG A 366 7.02 22.92 7.53
N GLY A 367 7.46 22.54 8.73
CA GLY A 367 6.74 22.73 9.97
C GLY A 367 6.34 21.45 10.63
N ASP A 368 5.46 21.56 11.60
CA ASP A 368 4.98 20.43 12.39
C ASP A 368 3.47 20.24 12.17
N LEU A 369 3.04 18.99 12.09
CA LEU A 369 1.64 18.59 12.16
C LEU A 369 1.48 17.58 13.27
N VAL A 370 0.77 17.95 14.34
CA VAL A 370 0.60 17.12 15.52
C VAL A 370 -0.86 16.79 15.73
N PHE A 371 -1.14 15.51 15.75
CA PHE A 371 -2.41 14.94 16.17
C PHE A 371 -2.31 14.49 17.63
N SER A 372 -3.34 14.76 18.43
CA SER A 372 -3.48 14.28 19.79
C SER A 372 -4.94 13.95 20.10
N SER A 373 -5.19 12.83 20.77
CA SER A 373 -6.52 12.43 21.21
C SER A 373 -6.92 13.03 22.58
N ALA A 374 -5.95 13.42 23.39
CA ALA A 374 -6.17 13.81 24.79
C ALA A 374 -5.72 15.25 25.10
N THR A 375 -4.46 15.58 24.82
CA THR A 375 -3.88 16.87 25.20
C THR A 375 -3.98 17.85 24.04
N PRO A 376 -4.56 19.07 24.24
CA PRO A 376 -4.58 20.08 23.19
C PRO A 376 -3.16 20.50 22.78
N VAL A 377 -2.88 20.45 21.48
CA VAL A 377 -1.60 20.81 20.88
C VAL A 377 -1.83 21.65 19.63
N ASP A 378 -1.08 22.74 19.52
CA ASP A 378 -1.04 23.58 18.34
C ASP A 378 0.11 23.15 17.42
N SER A 379 -0.14 23.19 16.11
CA SER A 379 0.84 22.86 15.09
C SER A 379 0.65 23.73 13.85
N GLU A 380 1.67 23.80 13.00
CA GLU A 380 1.60 24.61 11.79
C GLU A 380 2.42 24.01 10.67
N LEU A 381 1.80 23.85 9.50
CA LEU A 381 2.48 23.54 8.23
C LEU A 381 2.53 24.78 7.34
N ARG A 382 3.57 24.88 6.52
CA ARG A 382 3.77 25.90 5.49
C ARG A 382 4.30 25.29 4.23
N TRP A 383 3.99 25.91 3.10
CA TRP A 383 4.62 25.60 1.82
C TRP A 383 4.95 26.89 1.06
N ASP A 384 5.81 26.82 0.06
CA ASP A 384 6.20 27.97 -0.76
C ASP A 384 5.31 28.10 -2.00
N SER A 385 4.91 27.00 -2.59
CA SER A 385 3.97 26.95 -3.73
C SER A 385 3.36 25.55 -3.87
N GLY A 386 2.26 25.47 -4.60
CA GLY A 386 1.65 24.20 -4.96
C GLY A 386 0.93 24.24 -6.30
N THR A 387 0.52 23.06 -6.74
CA THR A 387 -0.28 22.85 -7.94
C THR A 387 -1.41 21.89 -7.64
N LEU A 388 -2.56 22.08 -8.27
CA LEU A 388 -3.69 21.15 -8.23
C LEU A 388 -4.33 21.11 -9.61
N TYR A 389 -4.26 19.97 -10.29
CA TYR A 389 -4.75 19.80 -11.67
C TYR A 389 -4.28 20.91 -12.63
N GLY A 390 -2.98 21.20 -12.62
CA GLY A 390 -2.40 22.27 -13.42
C GLY A 390 -2.57 23.70 -12.86
N LEU A 391 -3.47 23.89 -11.90
CA LEU A 391 -3.70 25.19 -11.25
C LEU A 391 -2.63 25.47 -10.23
N ARG A 392 -1.88 26.56 -10.39
CA ARG A 392 -0.83 26.99 -9.48
C ARG A 392 -1.38 27.87 -8.38
N PHE A 393 -0.95 27.64 -7.15
CA PHE A 393 -1.24 28.48 -5.99
C PHE A 393 0.02 28.88 -5.23
N GLY A 394 -0.03 30.01 -4.56
CA GLY A 394 1.10 30.60 -3.86
C GLY A 394 1.38 29.95 -2.50
N ALA A 395 2.29 30.58 -1.76
CA ALA A 395 2.66 30.19 -0.41
C ALA A 395 1.44 30.26 0.52
N ALA A 396 1.36 29.31 1.44
CA ALA A 396 0.34 29.32 2.47
C ALA A 396 0.84 28.81 3.82
N ARG A 397 0.07 29.11 4.85
CA ARG A 397 0.27 28.70 6.22
C ARG A 397 -1.01 28.03 6.74
N LEU A 398 -0.85 26.86 7.31
CA LEU A 398 -1.92 26.04 7.81
C LEU A 398 -1.75 25.82 9.31
N PRO A 399 -2.32 26.71 10.16
CA PRO A 399 -2.30 26.55 11.59
C PRO A 399 -3.40 25.60 12.04
N PHE A 400 -3.01 24.53 12.74
CA PHE A 400 -3.93 23.53 13.28
C PHE A 400 -3.89 23.48 14.81
N ALA A 401 -4.97 23.00 15.39
CA ALA A 401 -5.06 22.55 16.76
C ALA A 401 -5.62 21.13 16.79
N SER A 402 -5.11 20.29 17.68
CA SER A 402 -5.59 18.94 17.91
C SER A 402 -5.68 18.66 19.40
N GLY A 403 -6.67 17.90 19.87
CA GLY A 403 -6.85 17.60 21.29
C GLY A 403 -8.02 16.68 21.63
N ASP A 404 -8.83 16.34 20.64
CA ASP A 404 -10.02 15.49 20.77
C ASP A 404 -10.04 14.40 19.66
N GLY A 405 -8.88 14.00 19.19
CA GLY A 405 -8.78 13.04 18.10
C GLY A 405 -9.06 13.61 16.71
N THR A 406 -9.12 14.95 16.59
CA THR A 406 -9.36 15.64 15.33
C THR A 406 -8.38 16.80 15.18
N LEU A 407 -7.81 16.97 13.99
CA LEU A 407 -7.07 18.18 13.61
C LEU A 407 -8.05 19.22 13.09
N ARG A 408 -7.97 20.46 13.60
CA ARG A 408 -8.83 21.58 13.16
C ARG A 408 -7.98 22.78 12.81
N SER A 409 -8.31 23.47 11.71
CA SER A 409 -7.70 24.76 11.42
C SER A 409 -8.12 25.79 12.47
N ARG A 410 -7.16 26.60 12.94
CA ARG A 410 -7.39 27.66 13.92
C ARG A 410 -7.89 28.95 13.28
N GLU A 411 -7.67 29.11 11.99
CA GLU A 411 -8.10 30.25 11.18
C GLU A 411 -8.38 29.83 9.74
N ALA A 412 -9.02 30.70 8.99
CA ALA A 412 -9.20 30.50 7.55
C ALA A 412 -7.85 30.55 6.82
N ILE A 413 -7.71 29.72 5.78
CA ILE A 413 -6.47 29.52 5.04
C ILE A 413 -6.63 30.10 3.64
N PRO A 414 -6.13 31.33 3.35
CA PRO A 414 -6.18 31.89 2.02
C PRO A 414 -5.08 31.31 1.13
N LEU A 415 -5.45 30.90 -0.08
CA LEU A 415 -4.59 30.40 -1.12
C LEU A 415 -4.68 31.35 -2.33
N ALA A 416 -3.66 32.16 -2.54
CA ALA A 416 -3.61 33.05 -3.69
C ALA A 416 -3.45 32.25 -4.98
N MET A 417 -4.40 32.40 -5.92
CA MET A 417 -4.36 31.72 -7.22
C MET A 417 -5.25 32.45 -8.25
N LEU A 418 -4.94 32.28 -9.53
CA LEU A 418 -5.76 32.80 -10.66
C LEU A 418 -6.14 34.27 -10.50
N GLY A 419 -5.24 35.12 -9.99
CA GLY A 419 -5.48 36.56 -9.80
C GLY A 419 -6.49 36.95 -8.71
N GLY A 420 -6.99 35.97 -7.96
CA GLY A 420 -7.86 36.10 -6.79
C GLY A 420 -7.35 35.18 -5.68
N GLN A 421 -8.27 34.63 -4.89
CA GLN A 421 -7.92 33.65 -3.85
C GLN A 421 -9.01 32.59 -3.65
N VAL A 422 -8.56 31.43 -3.17
CA VAL A 422 -9.38 30.37 -2.62
C VAL A 422 -9.17 30.37 -1.11
N VAL A 423 -10.22 30.39 -0.33
CA VAL A 423 -10.14 30.38 1.12
C VAL A 423 -10.74 29.08 1.63
N LEU A 424 -9.92 28.30 2.36
CA LEU A 424 -10.40 27.15 3.12
C LEU A 424 -10.74 27.59 4.53
N ASP A 425 -11.92 27.27 5.00
CA ASP A 425 -12.36 27.54 6.37
C ASP A 425 -12.82 26.28 7.08
N ASP A 426 -12.79 26.29 8.41
CA ASP A 426 -13.23 25.21 9.32
C ASP A 426 -12.70 23.81 8.88
N VAL A 427 -11.43 23.74 8.46
CA VAL A 427 -10.81 22.47 8.05
C VAL A 427 -10.73 21.54 9.25
N ARG A 428 -11.29 20.34 9.10
CA ARG A 428 -11.28 19.26 10.10
C ARG A 428 -10.77 17.99 9.45
N ILE A 429 -9.79 17.38 10.06
CA ILE A 429 -9.18 16.14 9.59
C ILE A 429 -9.25 15.11 10.72
N GLN A 430 -9.97 14.03 10.49
CA GLN A 430 -9.99 12.86 11.37
C GLN A 430 -9.13 11.77 10.74
N PRO A 431 -8.03 11.38 11.38
CA PRO A 431 -7.16 10.31 10.89
C PRO A 431 -7.90 8.98 10.77
N PRO A 432 -7.43 8.07 9.90
CA PRO A 432 -8.00 6.74 9.80
C PRO A 432 -7.83 5.96 11.10
N GLY A 433 -8.89 5.26 11.52
CA GLY A 433 -8.92 4.36 12.67
C GLY A 433 -9.23 2.93 12.27
N ALA A 434 -9.34 2.01 13.25
CA ALA A 434 -9.58 0.59 12.99
C ALA A 434 -10.90 0.31 12.22
N ALA A 435 -11.89 1.19 12.35
CA ALA A 435 -13.22 1.03 11.73
C ALA A 435 -13.59 2.15 10.74
N SER A 436 -12.76 3.19 10.60
CA SER A 436 -13.03 4.37 9.76
C SER A 436 -11.81 4.74 8.95
N GLY A 437 -12.02 5.13 7.68
CA GLY A 437 -10.98 5.73 6.84
C GLY A 437 -10.69 7.19 7.22
N LEU A 438 -9.90 7.87 6.39
CA LEU A 438 -9.67 9.30 6.48
C LEU A 438 -10.98 10.06 6.22
N ASP A 439 -11.35 10.98 7.14
CA ASP A 439 -12.49 11.90 7.00
C ASP A 439 -11.95 13.33 7.03
N VAL A 440 -12.24 14.12 5.97
CA VAL A 440 -11.83 15.53 5.87
C VAL A 440 -13.02 16.38 5.53
N ARG A 441 -13.25 17.44 6.32
CA ARG A 441 -14.32 18.42 6.11
C ARG A 441 -13.74 19.81 6.09
N PHE A 442 -14.24 20.65 5.19
CA PHE A 442 -13.83 22.05 5.10
C PHE A 442 -14.87 22.89 4.39
N GLY A 443 -14.92 24.16 4.71
CA GLY A 443 -15.59 25.16 3.90
C GLY A 443 -14.67 25.66 2.79
N LEU A 444 -15.24 26.12 1.68
CA LEU A 444 -14.52 26.63 0.51
C LEU A 444 -15.17 27.93 0.04
N ALA A 445 -14.40 29.02 -0.03
CA ALA A 445 -14.81 30.25 -0.67
C ALA A 445 -13.88 30.55 -1.85
N LEU A 446 -14.46 30.85 -3.01
CA LEU A 446 -13.78 31.31 -4.21
C LEU A 446 -14.00 32.80 -4.33
N GLU A 447 -12.95 33.59 -4.32
CA GLU A 447 -13.03 35.03 -4.30
C GLU A 447 -12.30 35.61 -5.50
N ASP A 448 -13.11 36.11 -6.43
CA ASP A 448 -12.69 36.92 -7.58
C ASP A 448 -11.62 36.26 -8.50
N LEU A 449 -11.74 34.93 -8.72
CA LEU A 449 -10.83 34.21 -9.58
C LEU A 449 -11.01 34.56 -11.05
N ASP A 450 -9.91 34.75 -11.77
CA ASP A 450 -9.91 35.08 -13.19
C ASP A 450 -10.19 33.86 -14.06
N VAL A 451 -11.31 33.86 -14.79
CA VAL A 451 -11.71 32.74 -15.65
C VAL A 451 -10.80 32.61 -16.87
N ALA A 452 -10.20 33.72 -17.38
CA ALA A 452 -9.24 33.58 -18.47
C ALA A 452 -7.97 32.87 -18.06
N ALA A 453 -7.47 33.12 -16.82
CA ALA A 453 -6.36 32.41 -16.26
C ALA A 453 -6.71 30.92 -15.99
N LEU A 454 -7.93 30.64 -15.55
CA LEU A 454 -8.45 29.28 -15.39
C LEU A 454 -8.52 28.54 -16.72
N SER A 455 -9.07 29.16 -17.76
CA SER A 455 -9.17 28.58 -19.10
C SER A 455 -7.80 28.24 -19.67
N THR A 456 -6.83 29.16 -19.50
CA THR A 456 -5.45 28.93 -19.95
C THR A 456 -4.80 27.75 -19.20
N ALA A 457 -5.01 27.65 -17.89
CA ALA A 457 -4.40 26.59 -17.07
C ALA A 457 -4.98 25.20 -17.36
N LEU A 458 -6.26 25.14 -17.79
CA LEU A 458 -6.97 23.88 -18.09
C LEU A 458 -7.02 23.56 -19.60
N ASP A 459 -6.34 24.35 -20.43
CA ASP A 459 -6.39 24.24 -21.91
C ASP A 459 -7.84 24.28 -22.46
N TRP A 460 -8.67 25.14 -21.85
CA TRP A 460 -10.02 25.39 -22.30
C TRP A 460 -10.08 26.53 -23.34
N PRO A 461 -11.17 26.64 -24.08
CA PRO A 461 -11.42 27.84 -24.90
C PRO A 461 -11.29 29.12 -24.06
N PRO A 462 -10.86 30.26 -24.67
CA PRO A 462 -10.50 31.48 -23.93
C PRO A 462 -11.74 32.19 -23.36
N PHE A 463 -12.35 31.60 -22.34
CA PHE A 463 -13.45 32.23 -21.61
C PHE A 463 -12.93 33.41 -20.80
N THR A 464 -13.73 34.44 -20.67
CA THR A 464 -13.44 35.64 -19.89
C THR A 464 -14.53 35.88 -18.85
N GLY A 465 -14.14 36.31 -17.66
CA GLY A 465 -15.09 36.58 -16.58
C GLY A 465 -14.46 36.39 -15.20
N ARG A 466 -15.33 36.32 -14.21
CA ARG A 466 -14.94 36.10 -12.79
C ARG A 466 -15.68 34.91 -12.22
N LEU A 467 -14.95 34.10 -11.48
CA LEU A 467 -15.48 32.96 -10.73
C LEU A 467 -15.48 33.30 -9.24
N GLY A 468 -16.63 33.17 -8.61
CA GLY A 468 -16.82 33.32 -7.20
C GLY A 468 -17.87 32.36 -6.71
N GLY A 469 -17.92 32.17 -5.40
CA GLY A 469 -18.92 31.31 -4.78
C GLY A 469 -18.49 30.83 -3.43
N ARG A 470 -19.41 30.22 -2.73
CA ARG A 470 -19.13 29.61 -1.44
C ARG A 470 -19.76 28.23 -1.35
N ILE A 471 -18.95 27.28 -0.98
CA ILE A 471 -19.36 25.92 -0.63
C ILE A 471 -19.23 25.83 0.89
N PRO A 472 -20.34 25.84 1.63
CA PRO A 472 -20.30 25.83 3.10
C PRO A 472 -19.59 24.60 3.67
N MET A 473 -19.72 23.45 2.99
CA MET A 473 -19.07 22.20 3.38
C MET A 473 -18.66 21.38 2.15
N ALA A 474 -17.41 20.99 2.14
CA ALA A 474 -16.88 19.90 1.34
C ALA A 474 -16.51 18.75 2.28
N HIS A 475 -16.86 17.52 1.94
CA HIS A 475 -16.63 16.35 2.75
C HIS A 475 -15.95 15.25 1.92
N TYR A 476 -14.74 14.90 2.30
CA TYR A 476 -13.99 13.78 1.73
C TYR A 476 -14.03 12.59 2.68
N ALA A 477 -14.59 11.49 2.23
CA ALA A 477 -14.59 10.21 2.91
C ALA A 477 -14.72 9.07 1.90
N ALA A 478 -14.13 7.91 2.15
CA ALA A 478 -14.23 6.71 1.31
C ALA A 478 -13.95 6.98 -0.18
N ASP A 479 -12.87 7.71 -0.48
CA ASP A 479 -12.46 8.09 -1.84
C ASP A 479 -13.49 8.95 -2.62
N ARG A 480 -14.39 9.61 -1.90
CA ARG A 480 -15.39 10.50 -2.46
C ARG A 480 -15.30 11.88 -1.80
N LEU A 481 -15.40 12.91 -2.62
CA LEU A 481 -15.50 14.31 -2.22
C LEU A 481 -16.86 14.85 -2.64
N ASP A 482 -17.71 15.14 -1.68
CA ASP A 482 -19.03 15.74 -1.88
C ASP A 482 -18.99 17.21 -1.47
N PHE A 483 -19.70 18.06 -2.21
CA PHE A 483 -19.79 19.48 -1.96
C PHE A 483 -21.24 19.87 -1.67
N ASP A 484 -21.46 20.52 -0.53
CA ASP A 484 -22.76 21.06 -0.13
C ASP A 484 -22.79 22.54 -0.47
N GLY A 485 -23.60 22.90 -1.48
CA GLY A 485 -23.68 24.24 -2.04
C GLY A 485 -23.34 24.29 -3.54
N GLY A 486 -23.13 25.48 -4.07
CA GLY A 486 -22.88 25.71 -5.49
C GLY A 486 -21.81 26.77 -5.75
N LEU A 487 -21.31 26.79 -6.98
CA LEU A 487 -20.39 27.78 -7.50
C LEU A 487 -21.10 28.64 -8.52
N VAL A 488 -20.84 29.93 -8.51
CA VAL A 488 -21.38 30.87 -9.47
C VAL A 488 -20.25 31.52 -10.26
N MET A 489 -20.31 31.39 -11.58
CA MET A 489 -19.41 32.05 -12.52
C MET A 489 -20.15 33.15 -13.25
N ARG A 490 -19.60 34.36 -13.29
CA ARG A 490 -20.08 35.45 -14.12
C ARG A 490 -19.31 35.45 -15.42
N LEU A 491 -19.96 34.98 -16.48
CA LEU A 491 -19.41 34.82 -17.82
C LEU A 491 -20.29 35.51 -18.85
N PHE A 492 -19.71 36.17 -19.85
CA PHE A 492 -20.46 36.69 -20.98
C PHE A 492 -21.69 37.53 -20.58
N ASP A 493 -21.51 38.44 -19.62
CA ASP A 493 -22.58 39.26 -19.04
C ASP A 493 -23.81 38.52 -18.49
N GLY A 494 -23.66 37.22 -18.23
CA GLY A 494 -24.65 36.36 -17.62
C GLY A 494 -24.04 35.56 -16.45
N GLU A 495 -24.77 34.55 -16.00
CA GLU A 495 -24.41 33.74 -14.85
C GLU A 495 -24.46 32.23 -15.17
N VAL A 496 -23.46 31.50 -14.69
CA VAL A 496 -23.42 30.05 -14.73
C VAL A 496 -23.35 29.56 -13.30
N GLU A 497 -24.32 28.76 -12.88
CA GLU A 497 -24.40 28.13 -11.60
C GLU A 497 -24.01 26.64 -11.72
N VAL A 498 -23.09 26.18 -10.88
CA VAL A 498 -22.74 24.76 -10.77
C VAL A 498 -23.21 24.24 -9.41
N SER A 499 -24.05 23.21 -9.43
CA SER A 499 -24.65 22.60 -8.23
C SER A 499 -24.48 21.08 -8.27
N SER A 500 -24.90 20.40 -7.20
CA SER A 500 -24.81 18.94 -7.06
C SER A 500 -23.40 18.40 -7.33
N LEU A 501 -22.37 19.18 -7.00
CA LEU A 501 -20.99 18.87 -7.30
C LEU A 501 -20.49 17.73 -6.42
N SER A 502 -19.93 16.70 -7.03
CA SER A 502 -19.24 15.62 -6.33
C SER A 502 -18.10 15.05 -7.17
N MET A 503 -17.11 14.45 -6.51
CA MET A 503 -15.97 13.85 -7.18
C MET A 503 -15.62 12.51 -6.53
N GLU A 504 -15.65 11.44 -7.31
CA GLU A 504 -15.22 10.10 -6.89
C GLU A 504 -13.76 9.87 -7.28
N ARG A 505 -13.00 9.28 -6.37
CA ARG A 505 -11.57 8.97 -6.56
C ARG A 505 -10.77 10.19 -7.04
N PRO A 506 -10.78 11.32 -6.31
CA PRO A 506 -10.12 12.56 -6.75
C PRO A 506 -8.62 12.39 -7.01
N PHE A 507 -7.97 11.47 -6.31
CA PHE A 507 -6.55 11.16 -6.46
C PHE A 507 -6.29 9.84 -7.20
N GLY A 508 -7.34 9.15 -7.65
CA GLY A 508 -7.27 7.87 -8.35
C GLY A 508 -6.83 7.97 -9.81
N VAL A 509 -6.80 6.83 -10.49
CA VAL A 509 -6.35 6.72 -11.89
C VAL A 509 -7.33 7.39 -12.86
N ALA A 510 -8.63 7.33 -12.57
CA ALA A 510 -9.71 7.90 -13.37
C ALA A 510 -10.72 8.63 -12.47
N PRO A 511 -10.42 9.88 -12.07
CA PRO A 511 -11.34 10.67 -11.27
C PRO A 511 -12.66 10.87 -12.03
N THR A 512 -13.78 10.77 -11.31
CA THR A 512 -15.12 10.95 -11.87
C THR A 512 -15.76 12.15 -11.20
N LEU A 513 -16.10 13.18 -11.97
CA LEU A 513 -16.79 14.38 -11.51
C LEU A 513 -18.24 14.33 -11.95
N SER A 514 -19.15 14.69 -11.05
CA SER A 514 -20.57 14.84 -11.34
C SER A 514 -21.04 16.23 -10.91
N ALA A 515 -21.89 16.86 -11.72
CA ALA A 515 -22.45 18.19 -11.46
C ALA A 515 -23.74 18.42 -12.23
N ASP A 516 -24.51 19.42 -11.77
CA ASP A 516 -25.57 20.07 -12.54
C ASP A 516 -25.17 21.52 -12.83
N ILE A 517 -25.43 22.00 -14.04
CA ILE A 517 -25.05 23.34 -14.50
C ILE A 517 -26.27 24.07 -14.96
N GLY A 518 -26.55 25.23 -14.38
CA GLY A 518 -27.53 26.20 -14.83
C GLY A 518 -26.87 27.38 -15.55
N MET A 519 -27.48 27.90 -16.61
CA MET A 519 -27.00 29.04 -17.37
C MET A 519 -28.12 30.06 -17.48
N ASP A 520 -27.86 31.30 -17.11
CA ASP A 520 -28.83 32.38 -17.17
C ASP A 520 -28.26 33.60 -17.84
N GLY A 521 -28.90 34.02 -18.95
CA GLY A 521 -28.69 35.29 -19.62
C GLY A 521 -27.31 35.49 -20.25
N LEU A 522 -26.60 34.45 -20.66
CA LEU A 522 -25.27 34.55 -21.27
C LEU A 522 -25.34 35.29 -22.61
N ASP A 523 -24.43 36.22 -22.87
CA ASP A 523 -24.31 36.88 -24.16
C ASP A 523 -23.85 35.87 -25.23
N LEU A 524 -24.77 35.54 -26.14
CA LEU A 524 -24.55 34.50 -27.12
C LEU A 524 -23.55 34.95 -28.21
N GLU A 525 -23.40 36.26 -28.47
CA GLU A 525 -22.42 36.76 -29.42
C GLU A 525 -20.99 36.62 -28.90
N ALA A 526 -20.78 36.95 -27.63
CA ALA A 526 -19.50 36.72 -26.95
C ALA A 526 -19.17 35.24 -26.89
N LEU A 527 -20.12 34.37 -26.52
CA LEU A 527 -19.95 32.92 -26.45
C LEU A 527 -19.60 32.32 -27.82
N THR A 528 -20.34 32.62 -28.87
CA THR A 528 -20.09 32.11 -30.23
C THR A 528 -18.79 32.64 -30.82
N GLY A 529 -18.39 33.86 -30.42
CA GLY A 529 -17.10 34.44 -30.77
C GLY A 529 -15.90 33.65 -30.26
N VAL A 530 -15.97 33.13 -29.04
CA VAL A 530 -14.89 32.28 -28.45
C VAL A 530 -14.71 31.00 -29.25
N PHE A 531 -15.78 30.39 -29.71
CA PHE A 531 -15.73 29.15 -30.49
C PHE A 531 -15.54 29.34 -31.99
N GLY A 532 -15.46 30.60 -32.47
CA GLY A 532 -15.35 30.88 -33.88
C GLY A 532 -16.57 30.50 -34.72
N PHE A 533 -17.72 30.31 -34.07
CA PHE A 533 -18.96 29.75 -34.62
C PHE A 533 -19.83 30.80 -35.36
N GLY A 534 -19.22 31.81 -35.93
CA GLY A 534 -19.95 32.97 -36.50
C GLY A 534 -20.53 33.87 -35.39
N SER A 535 -21.45 34.78 -35.74
CA SER A 535 -22.11 35.66 -34.77
C SER A 535 -23.57 35.27 -34.59
N ILE A 536 -23.96 35.05 -33.33
CA ILE A 536 -25.36 34.84 -32.94
C ILE A 536 -25.64 35.80 -31.79
N SER A 537 -26.38 36.87 -32.03
CA SER A 537 -26.75 37.83 -30.98
C SER A 537 -28.05 37.43 -30.29
N GLY A 538 -28.03 37.47 -28.94
CA GLY A 538 -29.14 37.06 -28.10
C GLY A 538 -28.68 36.75 -26.68
N ARG A 539 -29.61 36.28 -25.83
CA ARG A 539 -29.31 35.79 -24.51
C ARG A 539 -29.58 34.27 -24.45
N LEU A 540 -28.57 33.52 -24.00
CA LEU A 540 -28.64 32.08 -23.84
C LEU A 540 -29.03 31.74 -22.40
N HIS A 541 -29.98 30.84 -22.29
CA HIS A 541 -30.39 30.19 -21.07
C HIS A 541 -30.31 28.68 -21.27
N GLY A 542 -30.14 27.93 -20.20
CA GLY A 542 -30.11 26.49 -20.32
C GLY A 542 -29.66 25.77 -19.05
N ARG A 543 -29.62 24.48 -19.18
CA ARG A 543 -29.17 23.57 -18.12
C ARG A 543 -28.41 22.39 -18.71
N ILE A 544 -27.51 21.85 -17.94
CA ILE A 544 -26.86 20.55 -18.16
C ILE A 544 -27.01 19.78 -16.87
N ASP A 545 -27.97 18.86 -16.82
CA ASP A 545 -28.28 18.04 -15.68
C ASP A 545 -27.48 16.72 -15.76
N ARG A 546 -27.14 16.16 -14.60
CA ARG A 546 -26.49 14.86 -14.50
C ARG A 546 -25.19 14.78 -15.32
N LEU A 547 -24.48 15.88 -15.44
CA LEU A 547 -23.15 15.88 -16.07
C LEU A 547 -22.25 14.90 -15.32
N ARG A 548 -21.64 13.98 -16.07
CA ARG A 548 -20.63 13.05 -15.55
C ARG A 548 -19.39 13.08 -16.44
N LEU A 549 -18.27 13.45 -15.84
CA LEU A 549 -16.96 13.42 -16.47
C LEU A 549 -16.17 12.24 -15.89
N VAL A 550 -15.56 11.44 -16.74
CA VAL A 550 -14.58 10.41 -16.34
C VAL A 550 -13.24 10.80 -16.94
N ASN A 551 -12.23 10.96 -16.07
CA ASN A 551 -10.93 11.50 -16.47
C ASN A 551 -11.08 12.77 -17.35
N TRP A 552 -11.94 13.70 -16.88
CA TRP A 552 -12.26 14.99 -17.50
C TRP A 552 -12.98 14.90 -18.87
N THR A 553 -13.35 13.70 -19.34
CA THR A 553 -14.09 13.49 -20.58
C THR A 553 -15.58 13.29 -20.26
N PRO A 554 -16.51 14.06 -20.89
CA PRO A 554 -17.93 13.86 -20.70
C PRO A 554 -18.39 12.48 -21.20
N VAL A 555 -19.05 11.72 -20.32
CA VAL A 555 -19.60 10.39 -20.62
C VAL A 555 -21.11 10.33 -20.52
N ALA A 556 -21.72 11.25 -19.77
CA ALA A 556 -23.17 11.36 -19.65
C ALA A 556 -23.57 12.78 -19.29
N PHE A 557 -24.67 13.26 -19.83
CA PHE A 557 -25.38 14.47 -19.43
C PHE A 557 -26.75 14.56 -20.10
N ASP A 558 -27.59 15.48 -19.59
CA ASP A 558 -28.86 15.88 -20.18
C ASP A 558 -28.81 17.42 -20.32
N ALA A 559 -28.58 17.90 -21.54
CA ALA A 559 -28.41 19.32 -21.84
C ALA A 559 -29.60 19.90 -22.61
N GLU A 560 -30.06 21.04 -22.18
CA GLU A 560 -31.08 21.84 -22.88
C GLU A 560 -30.61 23.28 -22.90
N LEU A 561 -30.39 23.83 -24.09
CA LEU A 561 -29.96 25.20 -24.34
C LEU A 561 -30.97 25.92 -25.20
N HIS A 562 -31.37 27.13 -24.84
CA HIS A 562 -32.33 27.91 -25.60
C HIS A 562 -32.11 29.42 -25.43
N THR A 563 -32.65 30.18 -26.37
CA THR A 563 -32.69 31.66 -26.31
C THR A 563 -34.07 32.15 -25.93
N GLU A 564 -34.14 33.17 -25.07
CA GLU A 564 -35.37 33.84 -24.71
C GLU A 564 -35.49 35.22 -25.37
N ARG A 565 -36.74 35.68 -25.60
CA ARG A 565 -36.99 37.03 -26.09
C ARG A 565 -36.77 38.05 -24.99
N GLY A 566 -35.64 38.77 -25.07
CA GLY A 566 -35.37 39.91 -24.19
C GLY A 566 -35.85 41.22 -24.75
N ARG A 567 -36.40 42.13 -23.90
CA ARG A 567 -36.71 43.51 -24.31
C ARG A 567 -35.39 44.23 -24.64
N GLY A 568 -35.29 44.76 -25.91
CA GLY A 568 -34.13 45.53 -26.38
C GLY A 568 -32.98 44.69 -26.94
N VAL A 569 -33.06 43.35 -26.92
CA VAL A 569 -32.06 42.48 -27.51
C VAL A 569 -32.38 42.19 -28.97
N ARG A 570 -31.45 42.47 -29.88
CA ARG A 570 -31.57 42.12 -31.30
C ARG A 570 -31.17 40.64 -31.47
N GLN A 571 -32.12 39.82 -31.92
CA GLN A 571 -31.89 38.41 -32.21
C GLN A 571 -31.54 38.23 -33.69
N ARG A 572 -30.24 38.02 -33.96
CA ARG A 572 -29.69 37.80 -35.30
C ARG A 572 -28.71 36.64 -35.30
N ILE A 573 -28.66 35.93 -36.41
CA ILE A 573 -27.73 34.83 -36.67
C ILE A 573 -27.03 35.11 -38.00
N SER A 574 -25.70 35.09 -38.01
CA SER A 574 -24.90 35.26 -39.21
C SER A 574 -25.03 34.09 -40.18
N GLN A 575 -24.78 34.34 -41.46
CA GLN A 575 -24.73 33.30 -42.47
C GLN A 575 -23.75 32.18 -42.11
N ARG A 576 -22.57 32.53 -41.58
CA ARG A 576 -21.55 31.56 -41.13
C ARG A 576 -22.11 30.69 -40.02
N ALA A 577 -22.73 31.26 -39.00
CA ALA A 577 -23.31 30.48 -37.90
C ALA A 577 -24.43 29.53 -38.37
N VAL A 578 -25.24 29.92 -39.38
CA VAL A 578 -26.20 29.01 -40.00
C VAL A 578 -25.52 27.86 -40.73
N GLN A 579 -24.42 28.13 -41.45
CA GLN A 579 -23.64 27.10 -42.16
C GLN A 579 -23.00 26.12 -41.16
N ASP A 580 -22.37 26.63 -40.09
CA ASP A 580 -21.72 25.84 -39.07
C ASP A 580 -22.72 24.95 -38.31
N LEU A 581 -23.92 25.51 -37.95
CA LEU A 581 -25.00 24.70 -37.36
C LEU A 581 -25.51 23.62 -38.32
N SER A 582 -25.57 23.92 -39.63
CA SER A 582 -26.02 22.97 -40.63
C SER A 582 -24.99 21.85 -40.89
N SER A 583 -23.71 22.15 -40.81
CA SER A 583 -22.61 21.16 -40.97
C SER A 583 -22.55 20.14 -39.80
N VAL A 584 -22.96 20.58 -38.63
CA VAL A 584 -23.06 19.68 -37.46
C VAL A 584 -24.25 18.71 -37.55
N GLY A 585 -25.35 19.16 -38.23
CA GLY A 585 -26.61 18.42 -38.28
C GLY A 585 -26.81 17.46 -39.44
N ASP A 586 -26.29 17.70 -40.62
CA ASP A 586 -26.24 16.85 -41.83
C ASP A 586 -25.81 17.62 -43.06
N ALA A 587 -24.91 17.08 -43.89
CA ALA A 587 -24.39 17.68 -45.13
C ALA A 587 -25.45 17.83 -46.29
N SER A 588 -26.63 17.26 -46.15
CA SER A 588 -27.67 17.22 -47.20
C SER A 588 -28.41 18.54 -47.43
N PHE A 589 -28.20 19.56 -46.58
CA PHE A 589 -28.93 20.85 -46.67
C PHE A 589 -28.38 21.81 -47.74
N MET A 590 -27.15 21.61 -48.22
CA MET A 590 -26.47 22.51 -49.17
C MET A 590 -26.99 22.43 -50.61
N GLY A 591 -27.89 21.51 -50.94
CA GLY A 591 -28.45 21.30 -52.29
C GLY A 591 -29.78 21.95 -52.62
N SER A 592 -30.47 22.59 -51.67
CA SER A 592 -31.81 23.15 -51.88
C SER A 592 -31.78 24.60 -52.43
N LEU A 593 -32.84 25.01 -53.11
CA LEU A 593 -33.04 26.36 -53.60
C LEU A 593 -32.89 27.48 -52.54
N GLN A 594 -33.12 27.13 -51.27
CA GLN A 594 -32.91 27.99 -50.09
C GLN A 594 -31.43 28.28 -49.82
N GLY A 595 -30.51 27.32 -50.06
CA GLY A 595 -29.06 27.54 -49.90
C GLY A 595 -28.50 28.64 -50.81
N ARG A 596 -29.08 28.83 -52.01
CA ARG A 596 -28.68 29.91 -52.93
C ARG A 596 -29.15 31.29 -52.49
N LEU A 597 -30.26 31.40 -51.75
CA LEU A 597 -30.78 32.66 -51.19
C LEU A 597 -30.04 33.06 -49.91
N ILE A 598 -29.47 32.07 -49.14
CA ILE A 598 -28.68 32.34 -47.93
C ILE A 598 -27.46 33.19 -48.26
N GLY A 599 -26.79 32.95 -49.41
CA GLY A 599 -25.62 33.70 -49.85
C GLY A 599 -25.85 35.19 -50.20
N LEU A 600 -27.10 35.69 -50.18
CA LEU A 600 -27.43 37.08 -50.45
C LEU A 600 -27.57 37.93 -49.16
N PHE A 601 -27.55 37.33 -47.98
CA PHE A 601 -27.75 38.03 -46.71
C PHE A 601 -26.64 37.73 -45.76
N ASP A 602 -26.06 38.74 -45.14
CA ASP A 602 -24.99 38.57 -44.15
C ASP A 602 -25.50 38.01 -42.81
N ASP A 603 -26.75 38.33 -42.46
CA ASP A 603 -27.42 37.88 -41.24
C ASP A 603 -28.94 37.69 -41.39
N PHE A 604 -29.54 36.90 -40.51
CA PHE A 604 -30.96 36.56 -40.46
C PHE A 604 -31.55 36.87 -39.09
N ARG A 605 -32.82 37.31 -39.06
CA ARG A 605 -33.55 37.43 -37.79
C ARG A 605 -34.09 36.06 -37.36
N TYR A 606 -33.99 35.76 -36.08
CA TYR A 606 -34.63 34.59 -35.52
C TYR A 606 -35.56 34.96 -34.35
N SER A 607 -36.50 34.08 -34.00
CA SER A 607 -37.40 34.20 -32.86
C SER A 607 -36.93 33.40 -31.66
N ARG A 608 -36.42 32.20 -31.91
CA ARG A 608 -35.87 31.28 -30.89
C ARG A 608 -34.77 30.40 -31.50
N ILE A 609 -33.82 30.08 -30.69
CA ILE A 609 -32.84 29.02 -30.94
C ILE A 609 -32.96 28.03 -29.77
N GLY A 610 -32.89 26.72 -30.02
CA GLY A 610 -32.90 25.72 -28.99
C GLY A 610 -32.33 24.41 -29.48
N ILE A 611 -31.53 23.79 -28.63
CA ILE A 611 -30.90 22.48 -28.85
C ILE A 611 -30.89 21.72 -27.55
N ALA A 612 -31.18 20.44 -27.64
CA ALA A 612 -31.09 19.53 -26.52
C ALA A 612 -30.26 18.30 -26.91
N CYS A 613 -29.51 17.75 -25.97
CA CYS A 613 -28.70 16.53 -26.12
C CYS A 613 -28.73 15.71 -24.86
N VAL A 614 -29.12 14.47 -24.98
CA VAL A 614 -28.93 13.48 -23.93
C VAL A 614 -27.78 12.58 -24.34
N LEU A 615 -26.65 12.69 -23.62
CA LEU A 615 -25.46 11.86 -23.84
C LEU A 615 -25.53 10.62 -22.97
N ALA A 616 -25.45 9.46 -23.62
CA ALA A 616 -25.27 8.16 -22.98
C ALA A 616 -24.55 7.22 -23.96
N ASP A 617 -23.66 6.39 -23.44
CA ASP A 617 -22.92 5.39 -24.21
C ASP A 617 -22.28 5.95 -25.50
N GLU A 618 -21.60 7.09 -25.38
CA GLU A 618 -20.94 7.81 -26.47
C GLU A 618 -21.91 8.31 -27.59
N VAL A 619 -23.21 8.24 -27.37
CA VAL A 619 -24.22 8.70 -28.31
C VAL A 619 -25.00 9.86 -27.73
N CYS A 620 -25.00 11.00 -28.43
CA CYS A 620 -25.83 12.15 -28.14
C CYS A 620 -27.20 12.00 -28.88
N THR A 621 -28.26 11.88 -28.11
CA THR A 621 -29.63 11.94 -28.65
C THR A 621 -30.08 13.39 -28.71
N MET A 622 -30.17 13.92 -29.94
CA MET A 622 -30.45 15.31 -30.21
C MET A 622 -31.95 15.63 -30.31
N ASP A 623 -32.35 16.79 -29.80
CA ASP A 623 -33.66 17.39 -29.99
C ASP A 623 -33.55 18.94 -30.05
N GLY A 624 -34.65 19.65 -30.15
CA GLY A 624 -34.67 21.12 -30.26
C GLY A 624 -36.03 21.72 -29.87
N LEU A 625 -36.37 22.87 -30.48
CA LEU A 625 -37.58 23.64 -30.17
C LEU A 625 -38.88 22.92 -30.49
N GLY A 626 -38.84 21.86 -31.31
CA GLY A 626 -40.00 21.08 -31.70
C GLY A 626 -39.74 20.24 -32.95
N SER A 627 -40.69 19.38 -33.32
CA SER A 627 -40.58 18.48 -34.47
C SER A 627 -40.82 19.21 -35.80
N ALA A 628 -40.02 18.89 -36.82
CA ALA A 628 -40.19 19.32 -38.21
C ALA A 628 -40.07 18.12 -39.15
N GLY A 629 -41.20 17.47 -39.46
CA GLY A 629 -41.22 16.22 -40.22
C GLY A 629 -40.43 15.09 -39.52
N ARG A 630 -39.36 14.63 -40.15
CA ARG A 630 -38.44 13.61 -39.59
C ARG A 630 -37.32 14.19 -38.70
N GLY A 631 -37.19 15.53 -38.69
CA GLY A 631 -36.19 16.29 -37.96
C GLY A 631 -36.73 17.04 -36.74
N PHE A 632 -35.90 17.93 -36.20
CA PHE A 632 -36.21 18.83 -35.09
C PHE A 632 -35.72 20.25 -35.44
N ILE A 633 -36.44 21.28 -34.94
CA ILE A 633 -36.14 22.68 -35.21
C ILE A 633 -35.04 23.14 -34.24
N ILE A 634 -33.90 23.61 -34.77
CA ILE A 634 -32.82 24.24 -34.01
C ILE A 634 -33.01 25.77 -33.99
N VAL A 635 -33.29 26.40 -35.15
CA VAL A 635 -33.51 27.84 -35.27
C VAL A 635 -34.90 28.08 -35.86
N GLU A 636 -35.71 28.82 -35.13
CA GLU A 636 -36.99 29.34 -35.64
C GLU A 636 -36.81 30.77 -36.16
N GLY A 637 -36.81 30.93 -37.46
CA GLY A 637 -36.60 32.21 -38.12
C GLY A 637 -37.73 33.22 -37.91
N ALA A 638 -37.39 34.53 -37.99
CA ALA A 638 -38.31 35.64 -37.91
C ALA A 638 -38.02 36.69 -39.04
N GLY A 639 -39.01 37.40 -39.48
CA GLY A 639 -38.82 38.40 -40.49
C GLY A 639 -38.81 37.88 -41.94
N VAL A 640 -38.17 38.62 -42.85
CA VAL A 640 -38.03 38.23 -44.25
C VAL A 640 -36.56 38.38 -44.65
N PRO A 641 -35.90 37.33 -45.18
CA PRO A 641 -36.44 35.99 -45.36
C PRO A 641 -36.60 35.27 -44.04
N ARG A 642 -37.61 34.44 -43.91
CA ARG A 642 -37.76 33.54 -42.72
C ARG A 642 -36.96 32.30 -42.93
N LEU A 643 -35.88 32.15 -42.16
CA LEU A 643 -34.98 30.99 -42.20
C LEU A 643 -35.28 30.07 -41.02
N THR A 644 -35.56 28.79 -41.26
CA THR A 644 -35.69 27.75 -40.23
C THR A 644 -34.58 26.73 -40.43
N VAL A 645 -33.81 26.49 -39.39
CA VAL A 645 -32.78 25.44 -39.40
C VAL A 645 -33.32 24.17 -38.74
N VAL A 646 -33.25 23.08 -39.47
CA VAL A 646 -33.78 21.76 -39.02
C VAL A 646 -32.65 20.77 -39.00
N GLY A 647 -32.44 20.16 -37.84
CA GLY A 647 -31.53 19.01 -37.66
C GLY A 647 -32.24 17.69 -38.01
N PHE A 648 -31.60 16.83 -38.77
CA PHE A 648 -32.14 15.54 -39.17
C PHE A 648 -31.50 14.36 -38.44
N ASN A 649 -30.28 14.53 -37.95
CA ASN A 649 -29.56 13.49 -37.24
C ASN A 649 -29.91 13.55 -35.74
N ARG A 650 -30.81 12.64 -35.31
CA ARG A 650 -31.20 12.55 -33.90
C ARG A 650 -30.27 11.76 -33.02
N ARG A 651 -29.36 11.00 -33.61
CA ARG A 651 -28.37 10.19 -32.87
C ARG A 651 -27.00 10.46 -33.46
N VAL A 652 -26.18 11.14 -32.73
CA VAL A 652 -24.84 11.56 -33.15
C VAL A 652 -23.80 10.91 -32.25
N ASP A 653 -22.77 10.35 -32.87
CA ASP A 653 -21.59 9.88 -32.16
C ASP A 653 -20.90 11.07 -31.49
N TRP A 654 -20.75 10.98 -30.18
CA TRP A 654 -20.27 12.10 -29.36
C TRP A 654 -18.80 12.48 -29.66
N PRO A 655 -17.83 11.53 -29.73
CA PRO A 655 -16.46 11.85 -30.13
C PRO A 655 -16.41 12.60 -31.50
N THR A 656 -17.11 12.09 -32.50
CA THR A 656 -17.17 12.70 -33.82
C THR A 656 -17.81 14.13 -33.77
N LEU A 657 -18.82 14.33 -32.94
CA LEU A 657 -19.43 15.63 -32.74
C LEU A 657 -18.45 16.63 -32.13
N VAL A 658 -17.71 16.21 -31.10
CA VAL A 658 -16.69 17.05 -30.44
C VAL A 658 -15.56 17.40 -31.41
N GLU A 659 -15.06 16.45 -32.18
CA GLU A 659 -14.05 16.69 -33.21
C GLU A 659 -14.50 17.70 -34.26
N ARG A 660 -15.75 17.60 -34.75
CA ARG A 660 -16.32 18.55 -35.71
C ARG A 660 -16.47 19.96 -35.11
N LEU A 661 -16.93 20.05 -33.87
CA LEU A 661 -17.05 21.35 -33.19
C LEU A 661 -15.68 21.99 -32.97
N ALA A 662 -14.66 21.22 -32.60
CA ALA A 662 -13.27 21.67 -32.45
C ALA A 662 -12.68 22.16 -33.80
N ALA A 663 -12.93 21.42 -34.89
CA ALA A 663 -12.48 21.79 -36.24
C ALA A 663 -13.09 23.11 -36.77
N ILE A 664 -14.31 23.43 -36.38
CA ILE A 664 -14.94 24.72 -36.71
C ILE A 664 -14.17 25.88 -36.06
N GLY A 665 -13.73 25.70 -34.80
CA GLY A 665 -12.96 26.72 -34.06
C GLY A 665 -11.56 26.96 -34.63
N SER A 666 -10.91 25.96 -35.21
CA SER A 666 -9.56 26.05 -35.80
C SER A 666 -9.54 26.60 -37.25
N GLY A 667 -10.69 26.73 -37.89
CA GLY A 667 -10.78 27.21 -39.26
C GLY A 667 -10.37 26.21 -40.36
N ASP A 668 -10.12 24.97 -40.00
CA ASP A 668 -9.61 23.88 -40.88
C ASP A 668 -10.73 22.99 -41.47
N VAL A 669 -11.93 23.50 -41.62
CA VAL A 669 -13.01 22.75 -42.25
C VAL A 669 -12.91 22.83 -43.77
N ALA A 670 -12.26 21.87 -44.41
CA ALA A 670 -12.47 21.58 -45.84
C ALA A 670 -13.81 20.82 -45.96
N PRO A 671 -14.76 21.27 -46.79
CA PRO A 671 -15.99 20.52 -47.05
C PRO A 671 -15.66 19.22 -47.73
N VAL A 672 -15.92 18.08 -47.07
CA VAL A 672 -15.93 16.76 -47.72
C VAL A 672 -17.18 16.72 -48.59
N VAL A 673 -17.00 16.86 -49.89
CA VAL A 673 -18.01 16.59 -50.91
C VAL A 673 -17.87 15.15 -51.33
N GLU A 674 -18.77 14.25 -50.89
CA GLU A 674 -19.03 12.96 -51.53
C GLU A 674 -20.12 13.13 -52.57
#